data_2ae0582c367705b9e0531c3b022851f2
#
_entry.id   2ae0582c367705b9e0531c3b022851f2
#
_cell.length_a   1.000
_cell.length_b   1.000
_cell.length_c   1.000
_cell.angle_alpha   90.00
_cell.angle_beta   90.00
_cell.angle_gamma   90.00
#
_symmetry.space_group_name_H-M   'P 1'
#
loop_
_entity.id
_entity.type
_entity.pdbx_description
1 polymer ?
#
loop_
_entity_poly.entity_id
_entity_poly.type
_entity_poly.pdbx_seq_one_letter_code
_entity_poly.pdbx_strand_id
1 'polypeptide(L)'
;MQIRKEEIEIPGAMLLEENPLPMFRAPEYDQVFLSDGTLAPEELTGLGKHTGFRVLPYRMQDRFTRERTLRKYPVIVVENDILRAKFLPSYGGRLYSLWHKIKKCELIFKNPVFQPANLAIRDAWFSGGIEWNVGQLGHAYHTCDDIYFARCKTAQNEEFIRLYDYVRTTGLFWQVDIHLPDHSEFLYAHIKIINDTSHTQPLYWWTNIAMPEKGCRVFSKSSELIYIHSQSLVNEGDIHCYGHAHMPHIPDFPDKDISYPENFKYASEYFFQNTIDEQAPWEAVSYPNGFTFLERSTQPLNTRKMFCWGQHSGGRNWVSHLSESPQDAYIEIQAGLTPTQSHGADILPNSEISFTQAFGCTYTDASKTMDPSWNNACKYVQCITDEMLPSNQLNILHRQYLADSKLSCAEILHRGHGWAALENMRRTIQNEPLIPSHLSFFLEENDAEAVWRSLLNGEPLAHFDSLSLPNSWMVDPAWRPFLFTAMERSRDNPAPLIYLGVLEYENQQYDLACELWNKANQIYPTVIALRCLATACSRKLQIDQALVWMRQAFKLQEKHPTVQIACEFLSLLSQAKYYSEMWQIYQTLPANIANDERILIEMCSAALELGYEEFLEKAYQYPFAVIREGENQMCEIWFRHQARKQARKTDRTDLDVLLQEIRCTETPPQNIDFRLVQA
;
A
#
# COMPACT_ATOMS: atom_id res chain seq x y z
N MET A 1 -14.95 -29.38 -2.66
CA MET A 1 -14.98 -27.91 -2.57
C MET A 1 -16.11 -27.35 -3.42
N GLN A 2 -16.77 -26.25 -3.00
CA GLN A 2 -17.78 -25.53 -3.78
C GLN A 2 -17.31 -24.10 -4.04
N ILE A 3 -17.50 -23.64 -5.29
CA ILE A 3 -17.14 -22.28 -5.73
C ILE A 3 -18.40 -21.60 -6.27
N ARG A 4 -18.73 -20.41 -5.78
CA ARG A 4 -19.86 -19.60 -6.26
C ARG A 4 -19.65 -18.11 -6.11
N LYS A 5 -20.42 -17.33 -6.86
CA LYS A 5 -20.49 -15.87 -6.73
C LYS A 5 -21.64 -15.51 -5.79
N GLU A 6 -21.39 -14.61 -4.86
CA GLU A 6 -22.38 -14.05 -3.95
C GLU A 6 -22.21 -12.52 -3.84
N GLU A 7 -23.07 -11.87 -3.10
CA GLU A 7 -22.89 -10.48 -2.65
C GLU A 7 -22.92 -10.45 -1.13
N ILE A 8 -22.14 -9.54 -0.55
CA ILE A 8 -22.27 -9.16 0.86
C ILE A 8 -22.73 -7.72 0.95
N GLU A 9 -23.49 -7.40 1.99
CA GLU A 9 -23.89 -6.04 2.30
C GLU A 9 -23.20 -5.58 3.57
N ILE A 10 -22.41 -4.49 3.49
CA ILE A 10 -21.76 -3.84 4.63
C ILE A 10 -21.81 -2.33 4.45
N PRO A 11 -21.78 -1.54 5.54
CA PRO A 11 -21.60 -0.10 5.43
C PRO A 11 -20.28 0.22 4.74
N GLY A 12 -20.32 1.03 3.70
CA GLY A 12 -19.13 1.37 2.93
C GLY A 12 -19.08 2.81 2.48
N ALA A 13 -17.92 3.41 2.56
CA ALA A 13 -17.59 4.68 1.96
C ALA A 13 -17.29 4.52 0.45
N MET A 14 -17.27 5.61 -0.29
CA MET A 14 -17.00 5.59 -1.73
C MET A 14 -15.56 5.95 -2.01
N LEU A 15 -14.93 5.18 -2.90
CA LEU A 15 -13.81 5.67 -3.70
C LEU A 15 -14.37 6.64 -4.74
N LEU A 16 -13.71 7.79 -4.90
CA LEU A 16 -14.04 8.80 -5.90
C LEU A 16 -13.13 8.64 -7.12
N GLU A 17 -13.24 9.59 -8.08
CA GLU A 17 -12.40 9.57 -9.27
C GLU A 17 -10.91 9.60 -8.92
N GLU A 18 -10.14 8.78 -9.62
CA GLU A 18 -8.68 8.71 -9.47
C GLU A 18 -8.01 9.98 -9.98
N ASN A 19 -6.88 10.32 -9.38
CA ASN A 19 -6.07 11.47 -9.76
C ASN A 19 -5.47 11.28 -11.16
N PRO A 20 -5.77 12.16 -12.14
CA PRO A 20 -5.28 12.02 -13.51
C PRO A 20 -3.82 12.47 -13.69
N LEU A 21 -3.16 12.96 -12.64
CA LEU A 21 -1.78 13.44 -12.73
C LEU A 21 -0.79 12.31 -12.43
N PRO A 22 0.26 12.14 -13.25
CA PRO A 22 1.33 11.21 -12.92
C PRO A 22 1.99 11.57 -11.58
N MET A 23 2.07 10.61 -10.66
CA MET A 23 2.74 10.78 -9.39
C MET A 23 4.25 10.64 -9.60
N PHE A 24 5.00 11.72 -9.34
CA PHE A 24 6.46 11.76 -9.39
C PHE A 24 7.04 11.67 -7.99
N ARG A 25 8.02 10.79 -7.82
CA ARG A 25 8.75 10.61 -6.57
C ARG A 25 10.19 11.10 -6.71
N ALA A 26 10.66 11.85 -5.77
CA ALA A 26 12.03 12.31 -5.75
C ALA A 26 12.98 11.25 -5.16
N PRO A 27 14.28 11.22 -5.58
CA PRO A 27 15.27 10.31 -5.00
C PRO A 27 15.45 10.43 -3.48
N GLU A 28 15.27 11.61 -2.91
CA GLU A 28 15.34 11.85 -1.47
C GLU A 28 14.24 11.16 -0.67
N TYR A 29 13.17 10.73 -1.31
CA TYR A 29 12.15 9.86 -0.70
C TYR A 29 12.49 8.38 -0.81
N ASP A 30 13.60 8.01 -1.42
CA ASP A 30 14.18 6.69 -1.24
C ASP A 30 14.63 6.63 0.21
N GLN A 31 13.95 5.81 0.99
CA GLN A 31 14.11 5.80 2.43
C GLN A 31 15.58 5.58 2.80
N VAL A 32 16.11 6.40 3.69
CA VAL A 32 17.40 6.15 4.29
C VAL A 32 17.19 5.22 5.47
N PHE A 33 17.72 4.02 5.37
CA PHE A 33 17.65 3.01 6.42
C PHE A 33 18.95 3.04 7.22
N LEU A 34 18.82 3.07 8.55
CA LEU A 34 19.92 3.05 9.49
C LEU A 34 19.91 1.74 10.28
N SER A 35 21.05 1.37 10.83
CA SER A 35 21.18 0.31 11.84
C SER A 35 21.80 0.90 13.09
N ASP A 36 21.36 0.44 14.25
CA ASP A 36 21.96 0.76 15.55
C ASP A 36 23.29 0.02 15.79
N GLY A 37 23.73 -0.78 14.82
CA GLY A 37 24.96 -1.57 14.85
C GLY A 37 24.80 -2.98 15.44
N THR A 38 23.58 -3.39 15.77
CA THR A 38 23.29 -4.75 16.28
C THR A 38 22.95 -5.76 15.20
N LEU A 39 22.60 -5.28 13.98
CA LEU A 39 22.33 -6.16 12.84
C LEU A 39 23.61 -6.86 12.35
N ALA A 40 23.50 -8.15 12.07
CA ALA A 40 24.56 -8.92 11.42
C ALA A 40 24.78 -8.46 9.96
N PRO A 41 25.97 -8.67 9.36
CA PRO A 41 26.22 -8.30 7.96
C PRO A 41 25.24 -8.91 6.97
N GLU A 42 24.77 -10.12 7.23
CA GLU A 42 23.78 -10.82 6.41
C GLU A 42 22.40 -10.15 6.49
N GLU A 43 22.04 -9.63 7.66
CA GLU A 43 20.79 -8.90 7.92
C GLU A 43 20.79 -7.49 7.29
N LEU A 44 21.95 -6.94 6.95
CA LEU A 44 22.09 -5.69 6.21
C LEU A 44 21.98 -5.87 4.68
N THR A 45 22.10 -7.12 4.20
CA THR A 45 22.09 -7.39 2.76
C THR A 45 20.72 -7.15 2.16
N GLY A 46 20.65 -6.21 1.20
CA GLY A 46 19.41 -5.82 0.53
C GLY A 46 18.60 -4.72 1.21
N LEU A 47 19.04 -4.25 2.39
CA LEU A 47 18.37 -3.12 3.07
C LEU A 47 18.42 -1.86 2.19
N GLY A 48 17.27 -1.25 1.96
CA GLY A 48 17.11 -0.09 1.09
C GLY A 48 17.13 -0.39 -0.42
N LYS A 49 17.30 -1.65 -0.81
CA LYS A 49 17.30 -2.03 -2.23
C LYS A 49 15.88 -2.05 -2.79
N HIS A 50 15.70 -1.52 -4.01
CA HIS A 50 14.42 -1.52 -4.74
C HIS A 50 13.26 -0.81 -4.05
N THR A 51 13.52 0.21 -3.24
CA THR A 51 12.48 0.93 -2.48
C THR A 51 11.77 2.02 -3.27
N GLY A 52 12.14 2.29 -4.51
CA GLY A 52 11.65 3.46 -5.23
C GLY A 52 11.30 3.27 -6.70
N PHE A 53 10.39 4.10 -7.15
CA PHE A 53 10.08 4.41 -8.54
C PHE A 53 10.25 5.93 -8.71
N ARG A 54 10.27 6.44 -9.96
CA ARG A 54 10.30 7.90 -10.23
C ARG A 54 8.94 8.37 -10.73
N VAL A 55 8.23 7.54 -11.47
CA VAL A 55 6.85 7.79 -11.90
C VAL A 55 6.02 6.53 -11.70
N LEU A 56 5.02 6.60 -10.86
CA LEU A 56 4.10 5.48 -10.66
C LEU A 56 3.21 5.31 -11.91
N PRO A 57 3.18 4.13 -12.58
CA PRO A 57 2.34 3.89 -13.77
C PRO A 57 0.87 3.59 -13.41
N TYR A 58 0.43 4.07 -12.27
CA TYR A 58 -0.94 3.95 -11.77
C TYR A 58 -1.44 5.32 -11.34
N ARG A 59 -2.73 5.57 -11.49
CA ARG A 59 -3.36 6.75 -10.92
C ARG A 59 -3.46 6.63 -9.42
N MET A 60 -3.33 7.74 -8.71
CA MET A 60 -3.53 7.79 -7.27
C MET A 60 -5.02 7.69 -6.94
N GLN A 61 -5.33 6.95 -5.89
CA GLN A 61 -6.68 6.80 -5.33
C GLN A 61 -6.79 7.65 -4.06
N ASP A 62 -6.46 8.93 -4.19
CA ASP A 62 -6.29 9.89 -3.09
C ASP A 62 -7.60 10.55 -2.63
N ARG A 63 -8.74 10.13 -3.18
CA ARG A 63 -10.05 10.72 -2.91
C ARG A 63 -11.09 9.67 -2.56
N PHE A 64 -11.69 9.80 -1.39
CA PHE A 64 -12.77 8.94 -0.91
C PHE A 64 -13.59 9.68 0.17
N THR A 65 -14.77 9.14 0.50
CA THR A 65 -15.67 9.73 1.51
C THR A 65 -15.50 9.05 2.87
N ARG A 66 -16.06 9.69 3.91
CA ARG A 66 -16.29 9.07 5.22
C ARG A 66 -17.77 8.74 5.45
N GLU A 67 -18.64 9.22 4.59
CA GLU A 67 -20.04 8.88 4.64
C GLU A 67 -20.23 7.43 4.20
N ARG A 68 -20.65 6.59 5.14
CA ARG A 68 -20.88 5.15 4.92
C ARG A 68 -22.36 4.91 4.71
N THR A 69 -22.69 4.24 3.62
CA THR A 69 -24.02 3.73 3.34
C THR A 69 -23.97 2.24 3.14
N LEU A 70 -25.08 1.53 3.36
CA LEU A 70 -25.15 0.09 3.12
C LEU A 70 -24.93 -0.19 1.62
N ARG A 71 -23.90 -0.95 1.29
CA ARG A 71 -23.47 -1.24 -0.08
C ARG A 71 -23.29 -2.72 -0.30
N LYS A 72 -23.54 -3.13 -1.53
CA LYS A 72 -23.31 -4.49 -2.00
C LYS A 72 -21.93 -4.63 -2.58
N TYR A 73 -21.22 -5.66 -2.14
CA TYR A 73 -19.89 -6.03 -2.62
C TYR A 73 -19.93 -7.43 -3.19
N PRO A 74 -19.60 -7.63 -4.48
CA PRO A 74 -19.48 -8.97 -5.05
C PRO A 74 -18.36 -9.73 -4.35
N VAL A 75 -18.62 -11.00 -4.05
CA VAL A 75 -17.64 -11.91 -3.46
C VAL A 75 -17.59 -13.23 -4.20
N ILE A 76 -16.40 -13.82 -4.25
CA ILE A 76 -16.20 -15.21 -4.64
C ILE A 76 -16.09 -16.04 -3.36
N VAL A 77 -16.96 -17.02 -3.24
CA VAL A 77 -17.03 -17.92 -2.08
C VAL A 77 -16.42 -19.26 -2.46
N VAL A 78 -15.50 -19.72 -1.60
CA VAL A 78 -14.92 -21.05 -1.66
C VAL A 78 -15.21 -21.74 -0.34
N GLU A 79 -15.84 -22.93 -0.38
CA GLU A 79 -16.15 -23.63 0.86
C GLU A 79 -16.07 -25.15 0.73
N ASN A 80 -15.72 -25.79 1.84
CA ASN A 80 -15.91 -27.21 2.09
C ASN A 80 -16.91 -27.40 3.25
N ASP A 81 -16.98 -28.58 3.86
CA ASP A 81 -17.84 -28.85 5.02
C ASP A 81 -17.39 -28.16 6.31
N ILE A 82 -16.13 -27.74 6.42
CA ILE A 82 -15.53 -27.13 7.61
C ILE A 82 -15.37 -25.62 7.49
N LEU A 83 -14.78 -25.14 6.38
CA LEU A 83 -14.41 -23.74 6.17
C LEU A 83 -15.26 -23.07 5.07
N ARG A 84 -15.46 -21.77 5.22
CA ARG A 84 -16.01 -20.88 4.19
C ARG A 84 -15.13 -19.64 4.07
N ALA A 85 -14.53 -19.46 2.91
CA ALA A 85 -13.71 -18.31 2.54
C ALA A 85 -14.47 -17.37 1.60
N LYS A 86 -14.41 -16.06 1.83
CA LYS A 86 -15.02 -15.02 0.96
C LYS A 86 -13.94 -14.05 0.48
N PHE A 87 -13.80 -13.93 -0.83
CA PHE A 87 -12.83 -13.08 -1.49
C PHE A 87 -13.51 -11.89 -2.15
N LEU A 88 -12.89 -10.70 -2.07
CA LEU A 88 -13.33 -9.46 -2.72
C LEU A 88 -12.54 -9.26 -4.03
N PRO A 89 -13.06 -9.61 -5.21
CA PRO A 89 -12.32 -9.54 -6.45
C PRO A 89 -12.01 -8.10 -6.90
N SER A 90 -12.87 -7.13 -6.59
CA SER A 90 -12.69 -5.72 -6.91
C SER A 90 -11.82 -4.95 -5.90
N TYR A 91 -11.22 -5.67 -4.95
CA TYR A 91 -10.35 -5.07 -3.93
C TYR A 91 -9.12 -5.94 -3.69
N GLY A 92 -8.31 -6.09 -4.73
CA GLY A 92 -7.04 -6.82 -4.68
C GLY A 92 -7.19 -8.32 -4.40
N GLY A 93 -8.39 -8.90 -4.56
CA GLY A 93 -8.65 -10.29 -4.21
C GLY A 93 -8.56 -10.58 -2.72
N ARG A 94 -8.75 -9.57 -1.87
CA ARG A 94 -8.69 -9.68 -0.41
C ARG A 94 -9.52 -10.86 0.09
N LEU A 95 -8.92 -11.78 0.88
CA LEU A 95 -9.68 -12.77 1.65
C LEU A 95 -10.34 -12.05 2.83
N TYR A 96 -11.58 -11.61 2.63
CA TYR A 96 -12.32 -10.77 3.57
C TYR A 96 -12.80 -11.50 4.82
N SER A 97 -13.16 -12.81 4.68
CA SER A 97 -13.72 -13.64 5.75
C SER A 97 -13.26 -15.08 5.58
N LEU A 98 -12.80 -15.68 6.67
CA LEU A 98 -12.48 -17.10 6.76
C LEU A 98 -13.24 -17.67 7.95
N TRP A 99 -14.42 -18.21 7.69
CA TRP A 99 -15.37 -18.71 8.70
C TRP A 99 -15.25 -20.22 8.94
N HIS A 100 -15.07 -20.63 10.18
CA HIS A 100 -15.09 -22.03 10.55
C HIS A 100 -16.52 -22.48 10.94
N LYS A 101 -17.15 -23.30 10.10
CA LYS A 101 -18.56 -23.69 10.23
C LYS A 101 -18.86 -24.48 11.48
N ILE A 102 -17.96 -25.40 11.88
CA ILE A 102 -18.14 -26.27 13.05
C ILE A 102 -17.86 -25.49 14.35
N LYS A 103 -16.72 -24.77 14.43
CA LYS A 103 -16.34 -23.95 15.59
C LYS A 103 -17.18 -22.67 15.70
N LYS A 104 -17.90 -22.28 14.64
CA LYS A 104 -18.77 -21.08 14.55
C LYS A 104 -18.02 -19.79 14.90
N CYS A 105 -16.81 -19.61 14.35
CA CYS A 105 -15.99 -18.44 14.56
C CYS A 105 -15.34 -17.96 13.27
N GLU A 106 -15.07 -16.65 13.21
CA GLU A 106 -14.21 -16.04 12.21
C GLU A 106 -12.75 -16.31 12.60
N LEU A 107 -11.90 -16.70 11.67
CA LEU A 107 -10.51 -17.01 11.95
C LEU A 107 -9.61 -15.76 11.98
N ILE A 108 -9.99 -14.72 11.25
CA ILE A 108 -9.23 -13.49 11.03
C ILE A 108 -10.08 -12.28 11.40
N PHE A 109 -9.47 -11.12 11.56
CA PHE A 109 -10.23 -9.89 11.75
C PHE A 109 -10.97 -9.53 10.46
N LYS A 110 -12.28 -9.59 10.52
CA LYS A 110 -13.19 -9.17 9.46
C LYS A 110 -13.70 -7.76 9.77
N ASN A 111 -13.24 -6.76 9.03
CA ASN A 111 -13.71 -5.40 9.24
C ASN A 111 -15.23 -5.31 8.97
N PRO A 112 -16.05 -4.76 9.90
CA PRO A 112 -17.49 -4.62 9.70
C PRO A 112 -17.86 -3.58 8.64
N VAL A 113 -16.91 -2.73 8.23
CA VAL A 113 -17.14 -1.64 7.26
C VAL A 113 -16.08 -1.63 6.17
N PHE A 114 -16.42 -1.07 5.01
CA PHE A 114 -15.45 -0.67 4.00
C PHE A 114 -15.13 0.81 4.16
N GLN A 115 -13.98 1.14 4.72
CA GLN A 115 -13.51 2.52 4.89
C GLN A 115 -12.11 2.66 4.29
N PRO A 116 -11.97 3.24 3.10
CA PRO A 116 -10.67 3.61 2.56
C PRO A 116 -9.96 4.65 3.41
N ALA A 117 -8.63 4.55 3.46
CA ALA A 117 -7.73 5.52 4.11
C ALA A 117 -6.40 5.59 3.35
N ASN A 118 -5.63 6.67 3.52
CA ASN A 118 -4.39 6.90 2.78
C ASN A 118 -3.21 6.16 3.44
N LEU A 119 -3.16 4.84 3.26
CA LEU A 119 -2.17 3.93 3.87
C LEU A 119 -1.41 3.09 2.84
N ALA A 120 -1.72 3.22 1.54
CA ALA A 120 -1.04 2.49 0.45
C ALA A 120 -0.26 3.43 -0.47
N ILE A 121 0.58 2.87 -1.34
CA ILE A 121 1.35 3.63 -2.34
C ILE A 121 0.42 4.45 -3.25
N ARG A 122 -0.78 3.92 -3.57
CA ARG A 122 -1.83 4.64 -4.33
C ARG A 122 -2.82 5.39 -3.43
N ASP A 123 -2.47 5.62 -2.19
CA ASP A 123 -3.27 6.19 -1.11
C ASP A 123 -4.35 5.22 -0.59
N ALA A 124 -5.42 4.94 -1.30
CA ALA A 124 -6.54 4.15 -0.80
C ALA A 124 -6.16 2.72 -0.40
N TRP A 125 -6.48 2.38 0.84
CA TRP A 125 -6.35 1.06 1.45
C TRP A 125 -7.47 0.86 2.47
N PHE A 126 -7.87 -0.37 2.76
CA PHE A 126 -8.83 -0.68 3.83
C PHE A 126 -8.35 -1.85 4.68
N SER A 127 -8.72 -1.85 5.96
CA SER A 127 -8.23 -2.83 6.93
C SER A 127 -9.06 -4.12 6.96
N GLY A 128 -8.46 -5.18 7.50
CA GLY A 128 -9.10 -6.46 7.73
C GLY A 128 -8.84 -7.52 6.65
N GLY A 129 -9.06 -8.77 7.00
CA GLY A 129 -8.85 -9.90 6.09
C GLY A 129 -7.40 -10.31 5.88
N ILE A 130 -7.15 -10.98 4.75
CA ILE A 130 -5.79 -11.32 4.27
C ILE A 130 -5.55 -10.61 2.94
N GLU A 131 -4.43 -9.89 2.85
CA GLU A 131 -3.98 -9.12 1.70
C GLU A 131 -2.74 -9.75 1.08
N TRP A 132 -2.64 -9.65 -0.26
CA TRP A 132 -1.55 -10.19 -1.07
C TRP A 132 -0.69 -9.06 -1.60
N ASN A 133 0.44 -8.77 -0.97
CA ASN A 133 1.28 -7.62 -1.32
C ASN A 133 2.44 -8.03 -2.20
N VAL A 134 2.29 -7.77 -3.50
CA VAL A 134 3.31 -7.90 -4.53
C VAL A 134 3.62 -6.53 -5.13
N GLY A 135 4.83 -6.32 -5.61
CA GLY A 135 5.25 -5.07 -6.26
C GLY A 135 6.50 -4.48 -5.64
N GLN A 136 6.35 -3.46 -4.83
CA GLN A 136 7.42 -2.78 -4.09
C GLN A 136 6.98 -2.55 -2.65
N LEU A 137 7.83 -1.89 -1.87
CA LEU A 137 7.61 -1.55 -0.47
C LEU A 137 6.16 -1.11 -0.18
N GLY A 138 5.53 -1.74 0.82
CA GLY A 138 4.19 -1.41 1.31
C GLY A 138 3.06 -2.24 0.72
N HIS A 139 1.86 -1.68 0.73
CA HIS A 139 0.66 -2.34 0.22
C HIS A 139 0.64 -2.37 -1.31
N ALA A 140 0.09 -3.45 -1.88
CA ALA A 140 0.07 -3.67 -3.32
C ALA A 140 -0.71 -2.57 -4.09
N TYR A 141 -0.29 -2.30 -5.32
CA TYR A 141 -0.94 -1.31 -6.19
C TYR A 141 -2.41 -1.61 -6.49
N HIS A 142 -2.80 -2.87 -6.42
CA HIS A 142 -4.16 -3.36 -6.69
C HIS A 142 -5.03 -3.52 -5.43
N THR A 143 -4.58 -3.08 -4.25
CA THR A 143 -5.31 -3.31 -2.98
C THR A 143 -6.76 -2.80 -3.00
N CYS A 144 -7.05 -1.77 -3.79
CA CYS A 144 -8.40 -1.24 -4.03
C CYS A 144 -8.77 -1.26 -5.52
N ASP A 145 -8.34 -2.30 -6.25
CA ASP A 145 -8.60 -2.48 -7.68
C ASP A 145 -9.13 -3.88 -8.01
N ASP A 146 -9.74 -4.00 -9.19
CA ASP A 146 -10.15 -5.27 -9.77
C ASP A 146 -8.92 -6.11 -10.15
N ILE A 147 -8.91 -7.40 -9.77
CA ILE A 147 -7.95 -8.38 -10.26
C ILE A 147 -8.68 -9.58 -10.88
N TYR A 148 -7.95 -10.36 -11.67
CA TYR A 148 -8.52 -11.55 -12.29
C TYR A 148 -8.78 -12.67 -11.26
N PHE A 149 -9.96 -13.30 -11.40
CA PHE A 149 -10.31 -14.55 -10.74
C PHE A 149 -10.71 -15.57 -11.77
N ALA A 150 -10.14 -16.75 -11.68
CA ALA A 150 -10.50 -17.87 -12.52
C ALA A 150 -10.79 -19.12 -11.70
N ARG A 151 -11.68 -19.97 -12.22
CA ARG A 151 -11.82 -21.35 -11.80
C ARG A 151 -10.82 -22.18 -12.63
N CYS A 152 -10.07 -23.02 -11.95
CA CYS A 152 -9.16 -23.99 -12.54
C CYS A 152 -9.55 -25.40 -12.16
N LYS A 153 -9.05 -26.40 -12.89
CA LYS A 153 -9.34 -27.83 -12.61
C LYS A 153 -8.05 -28.63 -12.71
N THR A 154 -7.84 -29.48 -11.72
CA THR A 154 -6.75 -30.45 -11.74
C THR A 154 -7.02 -31.58 -12.74
N ALA A 155 -6.00 -32.40 -13.00
CA ALA A 155 -6.15 -33.60 -13.86
C ALA A 155 -7.19 -34.61 -13.28
N GLN A 156 -7.44 -34.57 -11.98
CA GLN A 156 -8.44 -35.38 -11.27
C GLN A 156 -9.82 -34.72 -11.25
N ASN A 157 -9.99 -33.59 -11.96
CA ASN A 157 -11.20 -32.78 -12.02
C ASN A 157 -11.58 -32.12 -10.68
N GLU A 158 -10.62 -31.97 -9.75
CA GLU A 158 -10.79 -31.16 -8.56
C GLU A 158 -10.71 -29.68 -8.93
N GLU A 159 -11.54 -28.85 -8.32
CA GLU A 159 -11.59 -27.43 -8.61
C GLU A 159 -10.72 -26.64 -7.63
N PHE A 160 -10.14 -25.53 -8.11
CA PHE A 160 -9.51 -24.50 -7.29
C PHE A 160 -9.73 -23.13 -7.93
N ILE A 161 -9.55 -22.05 -7.18
CA ILE A 161 -9.59 -20.70 -7.75
C ILE A 161 -8.19 -20.14 -7.88
N ARG A 162 -7.97 -19.36 -8.93
CA ARG A 162 -6.73 -18.60 -9.19
C ARG A 162 -7.04 -17.12 -9.19
N LEU A 163 -6.36 -16.37 -8.31
CA LEU A 163 -6.25 -14.92 -8.34
C LEU A 163 -4.96 -14.58 -9.08
N TYR A 164 -4.96 -13.59 -9.96
CA TYR A 164 -3.73 -13.23 -10.66
C TYR A 164 -3.81 -11.83 -11.27
N ASP A 165 -2.65 -11.21 -11.49
CA ASP A 165 -2.54 -9.93 -12.18
C ASP A 165 -1.11 -9.71 -12.69
N TYR A 166 -0.88 -8.51 -13.25
CA TYR A 166 0.35 -8.02 -13.84
C TYR A 166 0.81 -6.74 -13.15
N VAL A 167 2.08 -6.69 -12.72
CA VAL A 167 2.67 -5.53 -12.03
C VAL A 167 3.33 -4.61 -13.05
N ARG A 168 2.74 -3.46 -13.32
CA ARG A 168 3.19 -2.51 -14.34
C ARG A 168 4.52 -1.82 -14.04
N THR A 169 4.97 -1.80 -12.78
CA THR A 169 6.27 -1.22 -12.39
C THR A 169 7.44 -2.14 -12.68
N THR A 170 7.24 -3.45 -12.64
CA THR A 170 8.32 -4.45 -12.76
C THR A 170 8.14 -5.41 -13.92
N GLY A 171 6.96 -5.45 -14.55
CA GLY A 171 6.66 -6.41 -15.60
C GLY A 171 6.44 -7.85 -15.10
N LEU A 172 6.31 -8.05 -13.78
CA LEU A 172 6.11 -9.37 -13.19
C LEU A 172 4.65 -9.81 -13.28
N PHE A 173 4.44 -11.11 -13.47
CA PHE A 173 3.15 -11.75 -13.25
C PHE A 173 3.13 -12.42 -11.89
N TRP A 174 1.97 -12.43 -11.25
CA TRP A 174 1.78 -13.15 -10.00
C TRP A 174 0.44 -13.88 -10.02
N GLN A 175 0.38 -14.97 -9.26
CA GLN A 175 -0.85 -15.72 -9.02
C GLN A 175 -0.90 -16.27 -7.60
N VAL A 176 -2.11 -16.43 -7.09
CA VAL A 176 -2.44 -17.13 -5.85
C VAL A 176 -3.49 -18.19 -6.16
N ASP A 177 -3.12 -19.45 -6.08
CA ASP A 177 -4.03 -20.57 -6.27
C ASP A 177 -4.56 -21.01 -4.92
N ILE A 178 -5.86 -20.89 -4.72
CA ILE A 178 -6.53 -21.22 -3.47
C ILE A 178 -7.10 -22.63 -3.56
N HIS A 179 -6.60 -23.50 -2.71
CA HIS A 179 -7.04 -24.88 -2.57
C HIS A 179 -7.72 -25.07 -1.21
N LEU A 180 -8.88 -25.73 -1.22
CA LEU A 180 -9.62 -26.09 -0.02
C LEU A 180 -10.14 -27.53 -0.17
N PRO A 181 -9.29 -28.55 0.11
CA PRO A 181 -9.68 -29.95 0.03
C PRO A 181 -10.89 -30.27 0.92
N ASP A 182 -11.67 -31.30 0.54
CA ASP A 182 -12.77 -31.77 1.37
C ASP A 182 -12.24 -32.18 2.75
N HIS A 183 -12.97 -31.85 3.80
CA HIS A 183 -12.63 -32.10 5.21
C HIS A 183 -11.34 -31.41 5.70
N SER A 184 -10.73 -30.50 4.94
CA SER A 184 -9.58 -29.73 5.40
C SER A 184 -10.00 -28.68 6.41
N GLU A 185 -9.27 -28.59 7.53
CA GLU A 185 -9.33 -27.49 8.51
C GLU A 185 -8.39 -26.32 8.15
N PHE A 186 -7.63 -26.44 7.04
CA PHE A 186 -6.76 -25.41 6.51
C PHE A 186 -7.19 -24.98 5.11
N LEU A 187 -7.19 -23.66 4.88
CA LEU A 187 -7.20 -23.07 3.55
C LEU A 187 -5.75 -22.94 3.08
N TYR A 188 -5.46 -23.40 1.87
CA TYR A 188 -4.12 -23.30 1.28
C TYR A 188 -4.10 -22.26 0.18
N ALA A 189 -3.07 -21.40 0.21
CA ALA A 189 -2.76 -20.48 -0.86
C ALA A 189 -1.39 -20.87 -1.43
N HIS A 190 -1.34 -21.24 -2.71
CA HIS A 190 -0.09 -21.46 -3.43
C HIS A 190 0.23 -20.22 -4.24
N ILE A 191 1.31 -19.55 -3.89
CA ILE A 191 1.76 -18.31 -4.51
C ILE A 191 2.83 -18.61 -5.55
N LYS A 192 2.76 -17.93 -6.68
CA LYS A 192 3.78 -17.98 -7.72
C LYS A 192 4.00 -16.60 -8.32
N ILE A 193 5.25 -16.17 -8.39
CA ILE A 193 5.68 -14.92 -9.02
C ILE A 193 6.58 -15.29 -10.20
N ILE A 194 6.32 -14.68 -11.37
CA ILE A 194 6.97 -15.03 -12.63
C ILE A 194 7.64 -13.80 -13.19
N ASN A 195 8.94 -13.90 -13.42
CA ASN A 195 9.70 -12.99 -14.25
C ASN A 195 9.95 -13.65 -15.61
N ASP A 196 9.16 -13.30 -16.62
CA ASP A 196 9.32 -13.77 -17.99
C ASP A 196 10.13 -12.80 -18.85
N THR A 197 10.69 -11.75 -18.24
CA THR A 197 11.54 -10.77 -18.92
C THR A 197 12.98 -11.27 -19.04
N SER A 198 13.76 -10.63 -19.93
CA SER A 198 15.20 -10.92 -20.11
C SER A 198 16.11 -10.24 -19.07
N HIS A 199 15.53 -9.55 -18.09
CA HIS A 199 16.25 -8.78 -17.07
C HIS A 199 15.89 -9.23 -15.66
N THR A 200 16.84 -9.07 -14.72
CA THR A 200 16.54 -9.20 -13.30
C THR A 200 15.55 -8.12 -12.89
N GLN A 201 14.53 -8.49 -12.15
CA GLN A 201 13.49 -7.59 -11.66
C GLN A 201 13.47 -7.53 -10.13
N PRO A 202 13.00 -6.41 -9.55
CA PRO A 202 12.71 -6.34 -8.12
C PRO A 202 11.67 -7.39 -7.71
N LEU A 203 11.96 -8.12 -6.64
CA LEU A 203 11.06 -9.10 -6.03
C LEU A 203 10.57 -8.57 -4.68
N TYR A 204 9.27 -8.57 -4.50
CA TYR A 204 8.62 -8.22 -3.24
C TYR A 204 7.39 -9.10 -3.04
N TRP A 205 7.25 -9.65 -1.82
CA TRP A 205 6.03 -10.32 -1.40
C TRP A 205 5.89 -10.28 0.12
N TRP A 206 4.70 -9.85 0.56
CA TRP A 206 4.24 -9.95 1.93
C TRP A 206 2.75 -10.30 1.96
N THR A 207 2.40 -11.38 2.66
CA THR A 207 1.00 -11.70 2.98
C THR A 207 0.65 -11.02 4.29
N ASN A 208 -0.34 -10.13 4.29
CA ASN A 208 -0.76 -9.39 5.47
C ASN A 208 -2.07 -9.98 6.02
N ILE A 209 -2.11 -10.35 7.29
CA ILE A 209 -3.22 -11.04 7.95
C ILE A 209 -3.66 -10.19 9.15
N ALA A 210 -4.86 -9.66 9.12
CA ALA A 210 -5.42 -8.90 10.23
C ALA A 210 -6.00 -9.84 11.29
N MET A 211 -5.63 -9.61 12.57
CA MET A 211 -6.09 -10.37 13.73
C MET A 211 -6.65 -9.44 14.80
N PRO A 212 -7.72 -9.80 15.54
CA PRO A 212 -8.21 -8.97 16.64
C PRO A 212 -7.09 -8.70 17.68
N GLU A 213 -6.93 -7.44 18.10
CA GLU A 213 -5.85 -7.05 19.04
C GLU A 213 -6.11 -7.52 20.48
N LYS A 214 -7.37 -7.44 20.93
CA LYS A 214 -7.68 -7.56 22.36
C LYS A 214 -7.28 -8.89 22.96
N GLY A 215 -6.31 -8.84 23.91
CA GLY A 215 -5.82 -9.99 24.65
C GLY A 215 -5.02 -10.99 23.82
N CYS A 216 -4.62 -10.64 22.61
CA CYS A 216 -3.85 -11.54 21.75
C CYS A 216 -2.40 -11.64 22.22
N ARG A 217 -1.80 -12.79 21.94
CA ARG A 217 -0.37 -13.05 22.09
C ARG A 217 0.19 -13.67 20.83
N VAL A 218 1.33 -13.13 20.34
CA VAL A 218 1.95 -13.51 19.07
C VAL A 218 3.13 -14.45 19.29
N PHE A 219 3.23 -15.46 18.42
CA PHE A 219 4.28 -16.47 18.44
C PHE A 219 4.79 -16.73 17.02
N SER A 220 6.09 -17.02 16.92
CA SER A 220 6.71 -17.54 15.70
C SER A 220 7.72 -18.61 16.06
N LYS A 221 8.19 -19.35 15.04
CA LYS A 221 9.21 -20.39 15.20
C LYS A 221 10.51 -19.88 15.84
N SER A 222 10.92 -18.65 15.48
CA SER A 222 12.16 -18.03 15.98
C SER A 222 11.89 -17.06 17.14
N SER A 223 12.84 -16.95 18.05
CA SER A 223 12.91 -15.85 19.02
C SER A 223 13.72 -14.65 18.52
N GLU A 224 14.53 -14.84 17.48
CA GLU A 224 15.35 -13.80 16.86
C GLU A 224 14.47 -12.84 16.08
N LEU A 225 14.67 -11.54 16.25
CA LEU A 225 13.90 -10.53 15.54
C LEU A 225 14.72 -9.30 15.17
N ILE A 226 14.33 -8.68 14.07
CA ILE A 226 14.68 -7.30 13.72
C ILE A 226 13.50 -6.42 14.14
N TYR A 227 13.77 -5.27 14.75
CA TYR A 227 12.74 -4.29 15.12
C TYR A 227 13.10 -2.90 14.64
N ILE A 228 12.11 -2.01 14.55
CA ILE A 228 12.30 -0.60 14.26
C ILE A 228 12.26 0.17 15.58
N HIS A 229 13.28 1.00 15.83
CA HIS A 229 13.29 1.88 16.99
C HIS A 229 12.13 2.87 16.92
N SER A 230 11.31 2.91 17.96
CA SER A 230 10.13 3.79 18.06
C SER A 230 10.47 5.28 18.00
N GLN A 231 11.70 5.67 18.38
CA GLN A 231 12.18 7.04 18.31
C GLN A 231 12.72 7.45 16.95
N SER A 232 13.06 6.49 16.06
CA SER A 232 13.58 6.80 14.73
C SER A 232 12.54 7.42 13.80
N LEU A 233 11.25 7.21 14.09
CA LEU A 233 10.14 7.80 13.36
C LEU A 233 9.86 9.28 13.75
N VAL A 234 10.59 9.83 14.74
CA VAL A 234 10.37 11.19 15.28
C VAL A 234 11.23 12.24 14.59
N ASN A 235 12.38 11.84 14.05
CA ASN A 235 13.33 12.78 13.45
C ASN A 235 13.03 12.98 11.97
N GLU A 236 12.91 14.23 11.57
CA GLU A 236 12.68 14.77 10.25
C GLU A 236 13.05 13.85 9.07
N GLY A 237 12.02 13.29 8.43
CA GLY A 237 12.12 12.36 7.33
C GLY A 237 11.97 10.90 7.79
N ASP A 238 11.37 10.08 6.96
CA ASP A 238 11.06 8.65 7.16
C ASP A 238 12.33 7.77 7.33
N ILE A 239 13.15 8.07 8.33
CA ILE A 239 14.39 7.33 8.61
C ILE A 239 14.06 6.21 9.58
N HIS A 240 13.99 4.99 9.07
CA HIS A 240 13.88 3.80 9.90
C HIS A 240 15.26 3.39 10.42
N CYS A 241 15.40 3.25 11.75
CA CYS A 241 16.57 2.69 12.39
C CYS A 241 16.25 1.28 12.87
N TYR A 242 16.95 0.30 12.35
CA TYR A 242 16.74 -1.11 12.66
C TYR A 242 17.73 -1.61 13.71
N GLY A 243 17.24 -2.44 14.63
CA GLY A 243 18.03 -3.16 15.62
C GLY A 243 17.68 -4.63 15.65
N HIS A 244 18.59 -5.45 16.19
CA HIS A 244 18.39 -6.87 16.44
C HIS A 244 18.06 -7.10 17.92
N ALA A 245 17.13 -8.01 18.21
CA ALA A 245 16.71 -8.35 19.55
C ALA A 245 16.17 -9.78 19.65
N HIS A 246 15.80 -10.19 20.86
CA HIS A 246 15.24 -11.50 21.16
C HIS A 246 13.92 -11.39 21.93
N MET A 247 12.92 -12.19 21.51
CA MET A 247 11.69 -12.31 22.28
C MET A 247 11.96 -12.71 23.75
N PRO A 248 11.20 -12.20 24.70
CA PRO A 248 10.03 -11.33 24.54
C PRO A 248 10.31 -9.84 24.76
N HIS A 249 11.53 -9.34 24.65
CA HIS A 249 11.89 -7.96 24.96
C HIS A 249 12.67 -7.31 23.82
N ILE A 250 12.51 -6.00 23.66
CA ILE A 250 13.36 -5.16 22.81
C ILE A 250 13.96 -4.02 23.66
N PRO A 251 15.11 -3.44 23.27
CA PRO A 251 15.74 -2.35 24.01
C PRO A 251 14.84 -1.16 24.30
N ASP A 252 13.93 -0.80 23.40
CA ASP A 252 12.97 0.30 23.58
C ASP A 252 11.94 0.02 24.69
N PHE A 253 11.68 -1.27 25.00
CA PHE A 253 10.72 -1.74 26.00
C PHE A 253 11.30 -2.90 26.82
N PRO A 254 12.35 -2.67 27.65
CA PRO A 254 13.08 -3.75 28.31
C PRO A 254 12.24 -4.49 29.38
N ASP A 255 11.24 -3.81 29.95
CA ASP A 255 10.39 -4.35 31.03
C ASP A 255 9.02 -4.86 30.52
N LYS A 256 8.81 -4.91 29.21
CA LYS A 256 7.55 -5.31 28.58
C LYS A 256 7.70 -6.57 27.75
N ASP A 257 6.79 -7.51 27.94
CA ASP A 257 6.64 -8.65 27.02
C ASP A 257 5.98 -8.18 25.72
N ILE A 258 6.78 -8.03 24.64
CA ILE A 258 6.33 -7.54 23.33
C ILE A 258 5.53 -8.57 22.54
N SER A 259 5.42 -9.81 23.01
CA SER A 259 4.51 -10.79 22.42
C SER A 259 3.04 -10.42 22.61
N TYR A 260 2.75 -9.49 23.52
CA TYR A 260 1.43 -8.86 23.71
C TYR A 260 1.40 -7.48 23.04
N PRO A 261 0.78 -7.32 21.88
CA PRO A 261 0.71 -6.03 21.18
C PRO A 261 0.12 -4.88 21.98
N GLU A 262 -0.77 -5.17 22.95
CA GLU A 262 -1.33 -4.17 23.87
C GLU A 262 -0.27 -3.50 24.78
N ASN A 263 0.94 -4.06 24.86
CA ASN A 263 2.05 -3.46 25.62
C ASN A 263 2.74 -2.31 24.88
N PHE A 264 2.52 -2.15 23.57
CA PHE A 264 3.06 -1.04 22.82
C PHE A 264 2.25 0.24 23.02
N LYS A 265 2.95 1.32 23.35
CA LYS A 265 2.32 2.64 23.47
C LYS A 265 2.05 3.27 22.11
N TYR A 266 2.99 3.17 21.18
CA TYR A 266 2.94 3.74 19.83
C TYR A 266 2.82 2.65 18.79
N ALA A 267 2.54 3.04 17.53
CA ALA A 267 2.59 2.12 16.41
C ALA A 267 3.98 1.46 16.37
N SER A 268 4.01 0.17 16.24
CA SER A 268 5.25 -0.61 16.36
C SER A 268 5.19 -1.87 15.52
N GLU A 269 6.36 -2.27 15.05
CA GLU A 269 6.52 -3.49 14.29
C GLU A 269 7.85 -4.18 14.58
N TYR A 270 7.85 -5.51 14.47
CA TYR A 270 9.05 -6.34 14.51
C TYR A 270 8.93 -7.54 13.59
N PHE A 271 10.09 -8.09 13.18
CA PHE A 271 10.21 -9.10 12.15
C PHE A 271 10.96 -10.30 12.69
N PHE A 272 10.29 -11.43 12.89
CA PHE A 272 10.91 -12.68 13.30
C PHE A 272 11.81 -13.23 12.19
N GLN A 273 13.06 -13.54 12.52
CA GLN A 273 14.04 -14.09 11.61
C GLN A 273 14.06 -15.61 11.74
N ASN A 274 13.31 -16.31 10.90
CA ASN A 274 13.31 -17.78 10.90
C ASN A 274 14.48 -18.32 10.09
N THR A 275 15.20 -19.28 10.66
CA THR A 275 16.28 -19.97 9.96
C THR A 275 15.73 -20.79 8.79
N ILE A 276 16.53 -20.88 7.71
CA ILE A 276 16.25 -21.78 6.59
C ILE A 276 16.69 -23.18 7.02
N ASP A 277 15.73 -24.02 7.38
CA ASP A 277 15.93 -25.42 7.74
C ASP A 277 14.80 -26.29 7.15
N GLU A 278 14.78 -27.58 7.48
CA GLU A 278 13.75 -28.53 7.02
C GLU A 278 12.36 -28.27 7.64
N GLN A 279 12.29 -27.49 8.71
CA GLN A 279 11.02 -27.17 9.37
C GLN A 279 10.37 -25.95 8.75
N ALA A 280 9.13 -26.10 8.32
CA ALA A 280 8.34 -25.04 7.75
C ALA A 280 8.14 -23.89 8.77
N PRO A 281 8.43 -22.62 8.39
CA PRO A 281 8.17 -21.47 9.24
C PRO A 281 6.67 -21.29 9.49
N TRP A 282 6.35 -20.69 10.64
CA TRP A 282 4.97 -20.45 11.06
C TRP A 282 4.86 -19.20 11.91
N GLU A 283 3.64 -18.68 12.02
CA GLU A 283 3.24 -17.65 12.97
C GLU A 283 1.86 -18.01 13.56
N ALA A 284 1.64 -17.67 14.82
CA ALA A 284 0.40 -17.94 15.50
C ALA A 284 -0.03 -16.78 16.39
N VAL A 285 -1.36 -16.62 16.54
CA VAL A 285 -1.96 -15.68 17.47
C VAL A 285 -2.91 -16.44 18.39
N SER A 286 -2.61 -16.42 19.69
CA SER A 286 -3.39 -17.10 20.72
C SER A 286 -4.14 -16.10 21.61
N TYR A 287 -5.28 -16.53 22.15
CA TYR A 287 -6.17 -15.71 22.97
C TYR A 287 -6.49 -16.39 24.32
N PRO A 288 -6.89 -15.63 25.35
CA PRO A 288 -7.21 -16.17 26.68
C PRO A 288 -8.35 -17.19 26.70
N ASN A 289 -9.22 -17.22 25.68
CA ASN A 289 -10.28 -18.21 25.53
C ASN A 289 -9.80 -19.53 24.90
N GLY A 290 -8.48 -19.65 24.63
CA GLY A 290 -7.86 -20.80 23.99
C GLY A 290 -7.88 -20.79 22.47
N PHE A 291 -8.64 -19.89 21.82
CA PHE A 291 -8.58 -19.77 20.36
C PHE A 291 -7.15 -19.43 19.92
N THR A 292 -6.66 -20.20 18.95
CA THR A 292 -5.32 -20.00 18.36
C THR A 292 -5.42 -20.08 16.84
N PHE A 293 -5.12 -18.98 16.18
CA PHE A 293 -4.92 -18.92 14.73
C PHE A 293 -3.52 -19.41 14.39
N LEU A 294 -3.39 -20.14 13.29
CA LEU A 294 -2.13 -20.69 12.79
C LEU A 294 -1.96 -20.33 11.32
N GLU A 295 -0.81 -19.74 11.01
CA GLU A 295 -0.27 -19.60 9.66
C GLU A 295 1.02 -20.43 9.55
N ARG A 296 1.15 -21.20 8.48
CA ARG A 296 2.38 -21.96 8.17
C ARG A 296 2.67 -21.92 6.69
N SER A 297 3.98 -21.83 6.32
CA SER A 297 4.37 -21.80 4.90
C SER A 297 5.51 -22.72 4.58
N THR A 298 5.69 -23.01 3.28
CA THR A 298 6.94 -23.60 2.77
C THR A 298 8.00 -22.52 2.55
N GLN A 299 9.25 -22.95 2.40
CA GLN A 299 10.32 -22.11 1.90
C GLN A 299 9.97 -21.57 0.50
N PRO A 300 10.44 -20.35 0.10
CA PRO A 300 11.37 -19.48 0.84
C PRO A 300 10.69 -18.40 1.69
N LEU A 301 9.39 -18.51 2.00
CA LEU A 301 8.66 -17.50 2.78
C LEU A 301 9.03 -17.60 4.27
N ASN A 302 10.18 -17.05 4.67
CA ASN A 302 10.79 -17.30 5.97
C ASN A 302 10.44 -16.29 7.06
N THR A 303 10.31 -15.02 6.72
CA THR A 303 10.12 -13.96 7.70
C THR A 303 8.68 -13.89 8.15
N ARG A 304 8.49 -13.54 9.43
CA ARG A 304 7.19 -13.22 10.01
C ARG A 304 7.25 -11.83 10.65
N LYS A 305 6.15 -11.11 10.64
CA LYS A 305 6.07 -9.75 11.16
C LYS A 305 4.84 -9.59 12.02
N MET A 306 4.96 -8.83 13.10
CA MET A 306 3.84 -8.26 13.83
C MET A 306 3.86 -6.74 13.67
N PHE A 307 2.70 -6.14 13.38
CA PHE A 307 2.44 -4.71 13.45
C PHE A 307 1.24 -4.43 14.35
N CYS A 308 1.29 -3.35 15.13
CA CYS A 308 0.16 -2.85 15.91
C CYS A 308 0.11 -1.32 15.89
N TRP A 309 -1.10 -0.76 16.05
CA TRP A 309 -1.33 0.68 16.10
C TRP A 309 -0.89 1.34 17.41
N GLY A 310 -0.64 0.55 18.47
CA GLY A 310 -0.30 1.02 19.81
C GLY A 310 -1.49 1.60 20.57
N GLN A 311 -1.26 1.91 21.86
CA GLN A 311 -2.32 2.38 22.78
C GLN A 311 -2.41 3.91 22.88
N HIS A 312 -1.53 4.67 22.20
CA HIS A 312 -1.58 6.13 22.17
C HIS A 312 -2.83 6.64 21.43
N SER A 313 -3.23 7.91 21.71
CA SER A 313 -4.40 8.55 21.11
C SER A 313 -4.42 8.49 19.58
N GLY A 314 -3.29 8.75 18.92
CA GLY A 314 -3.18 8.69 17.47
C GLY A 314 -3.40 7.29 16.91
N GLY A 315 -2.80 6.26 17.52
CA GLY A 315 -3.02 4.86 17.11
C GLY A 315 -4.48 4.43 17.32
N ARG A 316 -5.09 4.80 18.45
CA ARG A 316 -6.53 4.54 18.71
C ARG A 316 -7.43 5.31 17.76
N ASN A 317 -7.01 6.50 17.31
CA ASN A 317 -7.73 7.25 16.30
C ASN A 317 -7.66 6.57 14.92
N TRP A 318 -6.50 6.02 14.53
CA TRP A 318 -6.38 5.20 13.32
C TRP A 318 -7.34 4.00 13.34
N VAL A 319 -7.41 3.26 14.45
CA VAL A 319 -8.38 2.16 14.59
C VAL A 319 -9.81 2.63 14.35
N SER A 320 -10.23 3.72 15.00
CA SER A 320 -11.57 4.30 14.82
C SER A 320 -11.80 4.85 13.41
N HIS A 321 -10.74 5.31 12.76
CA HIS A 321 -10.78 5.83 11.39
C HIS A 321 -10.99 4.71 10.37
N LEU A 322 -10.38 3.56 10.59
CA LEU A 322 -10.38 2.40 9.69
C LEU A 322 -11.58 1.46 9.88
N SER A 323 -12.30 1.57 11.01
CA SER A 323 -13.39 0.68 11.33
C SER A 323 -14.63 1.45 11.83
N GLU A 324 -15.56 0.76 12.45
CA GLU A 324 -16.78 1.35 13.00
C GLU A 324 -16.58 1.86 14.43
N SER A 325 -15.68 1.20 15.18
CA SER A 325 -15.54 1.37 16.61
C SER A 325 -14.09 1.21 17.07
N PRO A 326 -13.65 1.93 18.13
CA PRO A 326 -12.36 1.68 18.79
C PRO A 326 -12.18 0.25 19.31
N GLN A 327 -13.31 -0.49 19.50
CA GLN A 327 -13.29 -1.90 19.89
C GLN A 327 -12.89 -2.84 18.76
N ASP A 328 -12.91 -2.38 17.51
CA ASP A 328 -12.47 -3.13 16.33
C ASP A 328 -10.95 -3.06 16.14
N ALA A 329 -10.21 -2.90 17.26
CA ALA A 329 -8.75 -2.88 17.21
C ALA A 329 -8.20 -4.21 16.71
N TYR A 330 -7.22 -4.11 15.83
CA TYR A 330 -6.57 -5.25 15.22
C TYR A 330 -5.05 -5.05 15.16
N ILE A 331 -4.36 -6.16 15.01
CA ILE A 331 -2.95 -6.23 14.67
C ILE A 331 -2.81 -6.85 13.27
N GLU A 332 -1.66 -6.71 12.70
CA GLU A 332 -1.29 -7.42 11.48
C GLU A 332 -0.16 -8.39 11.78
N ILE A 333 -0.37 -9.67 11.49
CA ILE A 333 0.71 -10.63 11.36
C ILE A 333 0.98 -10.83 9.88
N GLN A 334 2.25 -10.92 9.50
CA GLN A 334 2.60 -10.94 8.08
C GLN A 334 3.69 -11.96 7.80
N ALA A 335 3.67 -12.53 6.59
CA ALA A 335 4.69 -13.44 6.11
C ALA A 335 5.38 -12.87 4.86
N GLY A 336 6.70 -12.80 4.88
CA GLY A 336 7.50 -12.17 3.83
C GLY A 336 8.70 -12.96 3.34
N LEU A 337 9.16 -12.59 2.14
CA LEU A 337 10.33 -13.20 1.50
C LEU A 337 11.67 -12.62 1.98
N THR A 338 11.66 -11.43 2.56
CA THR A 338 12.84 -10.65 2.94
C THR A 338 12.90 -10.41 4.45
N PRO A 339 14.07 -10.11 5.04
CA PRO A 339 14.21 -9.90 6.48
C PRO A 339 13.30 -8.82 7.07
N THR A 340 13.03 -7.76 6.32
CA THR A 340 12.01 -6.72 6.64
C THR A 340 11.36 -6.25 5.35
N GLN A 341 10.31 -5.46 5.44
CA GLN A 341 9.68 -4.84 4.26
C GLN A 341 10.61 -3.85 3.52
N SER A 342 11.61 -3.31 4.21
CA SER A 342 12.61 -2.40 3.62
C SER A 342 13.78 -3.09 2.93
N HIS A 343 13.82 -4.42 2.96
CA HIS A 343 14.79 -5.20 2.20
C HIS A 343 14.23 -5.56 0.83
N GLY A 344 14.98 -5.24 -0.23
CA GLY A 344 14.66 -5.68 -1.59
C GLY A 344 15.38 -6.99 -1.94
N ALA A 345 14.71 -7.81 -2.73
CA ALA A 345 15.25 -9.01 -3.33
C ALA A 345 15.17 -8.95 -4.86
N ASP A 346 15.82 -9.89 -5.52
CA ASP A 346 15.82 -10.02 -6.98
C ASP A 346 15.14 -11.30 -7.42
N ILE A 347 14.41 -11.23 -8.53
CA ILE A 347 14.01 -12.40 -9.30
C ILE A 347 14.75 -12.40 -10.65
N LEU A 348 15.44 -13.49 -10.93
CA LEU A 348 16.30 -13.62 -12.11
C LEU A 348 15.48 -13.62 -13.42
N PRO A 349 16.12 -13.31 -14.57
CA PRO A 349 15.46 -13.40 -15.86
C PRO A 349 14.90 -14.79 -16.14
N ASN A 350 13.73 -14.88 -16.76
CA ASN A 350 13.08 -16.12 -17.16
C ASN A 350 12.99 -17.14 -16.01
N SER A 351 12.65 -16.68 -14.81
CA SER A 351 12.54 -17.51 -13.63
C SER A 351 11.24 -17.30 -12.86
N GLU A 352 10.92 -18.24 -12.00
CA GLU A 352 9.74 -18.19 -11.14
C GLU A 352 10.13 -18.54 -9.69
N ILE A 353 9.41 -17.96 -8.73
CA ILE A 353 9.49 -18.32 -7.32
C ILE A 353 8.09 -18.73 -6.85
N SER A 354 8.02 -19.76 -6.01
CA SER A 354 6.74 -20.22 -5.47
C SER A 354 6.87 -20.75 -4.07
N PHE A 355 5.79 -20.66 -3.32
CA PHE A 355 5.64 -21.19 -1.98
C PHE A 355 4.14 -21.41 -1.68
N THR A 356 3.86 -22.17 -0.61
CA THR A 356 2.49 -22.44 -0.18
C THR A 356 2.31 -22.00 1.26
N GLN A 357 1.25 -21.26 1.54
CA GLN A 357 0.78 -20.91 2.88
C GLN A 357 -0.47 -21.69 3.24
N ALA A 358 -0.62 -22.00 4.51
CA ALA A 358 -1.80 -22.64 5.08
C ALA A 358 -2.33 -21.79 6.23
N PHE A 359 -3.66 -21.58 6.26
CA PHE A 359 -4.36 -20.78 7.26
C PHE A 359 -5.40 -21.65 7.95
N GLY A 360 -5.32 -21.76 9.28
CA GLY A 360 -6.23 -22.57 10.07
C GLY A 360 -6.33 -22.11 11.51
N CYS A 361 -7.08 -22.82 12.33
CA CYS A 361 -7.20 -22.53 13.75
C CYS A 361 -7.47 -23.78 14.59
N THR A 362 -7.12 -23.68 15.88
CA THR A 362 -7.50 -24.68 16.88
C THR A 362 -7.85 -24.01 18.20
N TYR A 363 -8.30 -24.83 19.16
CA TYR A 363 -8.39 -24.43 20.56
C TYR A 363 -7.27 -25.10 21.35
N THR A 364 -6.49 -24.31 22.05
CA THR A 364 -5.34 -24.71 22.85
C THR A 364 -5.63 -24.55 24.35
N ASP A 365 -4.78 -25.12 25.20
CA ASP A 365 -4.79 -24.85 26.63
C ASP A 365 -4.28 -23.43 26.89
N ALA A 366 -5.19 -22.52 27.22
CA ALA A 366 -4.86 -21.12 27.47
C ALA A 366 -3.83 -20.94 28.61
N SER A 367 -3.80 -21.85 29.61
CA SER A 367 -2.80 -21.77 30.67
C SER A 367 -1.37 -21.98 30.16
N LYS A 368 -1.21 -22.67 29.04
CA LYS A 368 0.09 -22.91 28.40
C LYS A 368 0.45 -21.84 27.38
N THR A 369 -0.51 -21.37 26.59
CA THR A 369 -0.25 -20.28 25.63
C THR A 369 -0.06 -18.93 26.32
N MET A 370 -0.64 -18.73 27.52
CA MET A 370 -0.48 -17.54 28.36
C MET A 370 0.56 -17.74 29.49
N ASP A 371 1.39 -18.79 29.42
CA ASP A 371 2.49 -18.99 30.37
C ASP A 371 3.40 -17.74 30.40
N PRO A 372 3.77 -17.21 31.60
CA PRO A 372 4.64 -16.05 31.69
C PRO A 372 5.96 -16.17 30.94
N SER A 373 6.47 -17.39 30.78
CA SER A 373 7.64 -17.66 29.93
C SER A 373 7.21 -17.78 28.47
N TRP A 374 7.58 -16.78 27.65
CA TRP A 374 7.34 -16.83 26.21
C TRP A 374 7.89 -18.12 25.59
N ASN A 375 9.11 -18.53 25.99
CA ASN A 375 9.74 -19.75 25.47
C ASN A 375 8.94 -21.03 25.76
N ASN A 376 8.32 -21.15 26.95
CA ASN A 376 7.48 -22.30 27.27
C ASN A 376 6.21 -22.29 26.43
N ALA A 377 5.55 -21.14 26.34
CA ALA A 377 4.35 -20.95 25.53
C ALA A 377 4.63 -21.22 24.03
N CYS A 378 5.74 -20.67 23.50
CA CYS A 378 6.14 -20.86 22.12
C CYS A 378 6.43 -22.34 21.79
N LYS A 379 7.14 -23.07 22.66
CA LYS A 379 7.35 -24.51 22.48
C LYS A 379 6.06 -25.31 22.46
N TYR A 380 5.08 -24.93 23.28
CA TYR A 380 3.77 -25.57 23.27
C TYR A 380 3.04 -25.29 21.95
N VAL A 381 3.03 -24.05 21.47
CA VAL A 381 2.40 -23.68 20.19
C VAL A 381 3.10 -24.40 19.03
N GLN A 382 4.44 -24.51 19.06
CA GLN A 382 5.20 -25.29 18.07
C GLN A 382 4.73 -26.75 18.00
N CYS A 383 4.58 -27.42 19.16
CA CYS A 383 4.09 -28.81 19.18
C CYS A 383 2.70 -28.93 18.54
N ILE A 384 1.77 -28.01 18.87
CA ILE A 384 0.42 -27.99 18.29
C ILE A 384 0.48 -27.75 16.78
N THR A 385 1.32 -26.83 16.32
CA THR A 385 1.48 -26.53 14.90
C THR A 385 2.01 -27.73 14.13
N ASP A 386 3.00 -28.44 14.69
CA ASP A 386 3.60 -29.64 14.08
C ASP A 386 2.62 -30.84 14.08
N GLU A 387 1.75 -30.94 15.09
CA GLU A 387 0.69 -31.96 15.13
C GLU A 387 -0.38 -31.70 14.09
N MET A 388 -0.85 -30.46 13.97
CA MET A 388 -1.94 -30.09 13.06
C MET A 388 -1.54 -30.12 11.58
N LEU A 389 -0.35 -29.62 11.26
CA LEU A 389 0.15 -29.55 9.89
C LEU A 389 1.67 -29.80 9.86
N PRO A 390 2.13 -31.05 9.84
CA PRO A 390 3.55 -31.39 9.77
C PRO A 390 4.24 -30.78 8.53
N SER A 391 5.49 -30.33 8.67
CA SER A 391 6.29 -29.71 7.59
C SER A 391 6.37 -30.58 6.33
N ASN A 392 6.56 -31.90 6.50
CA ASN A 392 6.62 -32.84 5.37
C ASN A 392 5.30 -32.92 4.61
N GLN A 393 4.14 -32.85 5.30
CA GLN A 393 2.83 -32.84 4.67
C GLN A 393 2.65 -31.55 3.85
N LEU A 394 2.99 -30.39 4.40
CA LEU A 394 2.89 -29.11 3.68
C LEU A 394 3.80 -29.12 2.45
N ASN A 395 5.02 -29.68 2.55
CA ASN A 395 5.93 -29.81 1.42
C ASN A 395 5.41 -30.76 0.32
N ILE A 396 4.65 -31.80 0.68
CA ILE A 396 3.97 -32.68 -0.30
C ILE A 396 2.88 -31.88 -1.04
N LEU A 397 2.03 -31.18 -0.30
CA LEU A 397 0.99 -30.32 -0.88
C LEU A 397 1.57 -29.21 -1.78
N HIS A 398 2.66 -28.59 -1.34
CA HIS A 398 3.37 -27.60 -2.16
C HIS A 398 3.78 -28.15 -3.54
N ARG A 399 4.38 -29.35 -3.57
CA ARG A 399 4.78 -29.99 -4.86
C ARG A 399 3.57 -30.29 -5.75
N GLN A 400 2.44 -30.66 -5.16
CA GLN A 400 1.20 -30.91 -5.89
C GLN A 400 0.67 -29.58 -6.46
N TYR A 401 0.54 -28.55 -5.62
CA TYR A 401 0.01 -27.25 -6.04
C TYR A 401 0.93 -26.53 -7.03
N LEU A 402 2.25 -26.75 -6.95
CA LEU A 402 3.20 -26.27 -7.96
C LEU A 402 2.95 -26.89 -9.34
N ALA A 403 2.55 -28.16 -9.39
CA ALA A 403 2.13 -28.78 -10.66
C ALA A 403 0.80 -28.17 -11.17
N ASP A 404 -0.17 -27.99 -10.27
CA ASP A 404 -1.48 -27.42 -10.59
C ASP A 404 -1.37 -25.94 -11.03
N SER A 405 -0.38 -25.20 -10.52
CA SER A 405 -0.16 -23.78 -10.84
C SER A 405 0.14 -23.51 -12.33
N LYS A 406 0.48 -24.54 -13.08
CA LYS A 406 0.76 -24.49 -14.54
C LYS A 406 -0.47 -24.77 -15.41
N LEU A 407 -1.58 -25.16 -14.80
CA LEU A 407 -2.83 -25.47 -15.52
C LEU A 407 -3.51 -24.17 -15.99
N SER A 408 -4.09 -24.22 -17.17
CA SER A 408 -4.83 -23.08 -17.73
C SER A 408 -6.14 -22.81 -16.98
N CYS A 409 -6.59 -21.56 -17.02
CA CYS A 409 -7.88 -21.15 -16.50
C CYS A 409 -9.02 -21.84 -17.26
N ALA A 410 -9.94 -22.49 -16.56
CA ALA A 410 -11.10 -23.15 -17.15
C ALA A 410 -12.30 -22.20 -17.34
N GLU A 411 -12.48 -21.26 -16.42
CA GLU A 411 -13.57 -20.27 -16.46
C GLU A 411 -13.09 -18.98 -15.76
N ILE A 412 -13.35 -17.82 -16.38
CA ILE A 412 -13.07 -16.51 -15.77
C ILE A 412 -14.28 -16.13 -14.90
N LEU A 413 -14.05 -16.00 -13.61
CA LEU A 413 -15.07 -15.63 -12.63
C LEU A 413 -15.17 -14.11 -12.49
N HIS A 414 -14.02 -13.40 -12.58
CA HIS A 414 -13.95 -11.95 -12.52
C HIS A 414 -12.80 -11.46 -13.42
N ARG A 415 -12.93 -10.29 -14.03
CA ARG A 415 -11.89 -9.67 -14.85
C ARG A 415 -11.24 -8.53 -14.09
N GLY A 416 -9.92 -8.46 -14.18
CA GLY A 416 -9.11 -7.31 -13.79
C GLY A 416 -8.84 -6.40 -15.00
N HIS A 417 -7.78 -5.61 -14.92
CA HIS A 417 -7.38 -4.69 -15.99
C HIS A 417 -6.70 -5.38 -17.17
N GLY A 418 -6.81 -4.77 -18.37
CA GLY A 418 -6.26 -5.32 -19.60
C GLY A 418 -4.78 -5.02 -19.87
N TRP A 419 -4.03 -4.50 -18.89
CA TRP A 419 -2.62 -4.11 -19.08
C TRP A 419 -1.72 -5.22 -19.58
N ALA A 420 -1.88 -6.45 -19.07
CA ALA A 420 -1.14 -7.61 -19.53
C ALA A 420 -1.55 -8.02 -20.96
N ALA A 421 -2.81 -7.85 -21.33
CA ALA A 421 -3.27 -8.10 -22.70
C ALA A 421 -2.68 -7.08 -23.69
N LEU A 422 -2.55 -5.81 -23.29
CA LEU A 422 -1.83 -4.79 -24.07
C LEU A 422 -0.34 -5.11 -24.18
N GLU A 423 0.29 -5.56 -23.12
CA GLU A 423 1.69 -6.02 -23.13
C GLU A 423 1.87 -7.20 -24.09
N ASN A 424 0.95 -8.18 -24.09
CA ASN A 424 0.98 -9.29 -25.02
C ASN A 424 0.83 -8.84 -26.49
N MET A 425 -0.02 -7.83 -26.75
CA MET A 425 -0.16 -7.21 -28.08
C MET A 425 1.14 -6.51 -28.51
N ARG A 426 1.78 -5.75 -27.61
CA ARG A 426 3.08 -5.10 -27.85
C ARG A 426 4.14 -6.14 -28.21
N ARG A 427 4.27 -7.21 -27.40
CA ARG A 427 5.24 -8.30 -27.61
C ARG A 427 5.00 -9.00 -28.95
N THR A 428 3.74 -9.22 -29.32
CA THR A 428 3.38 -9.81 -30.61
C THR A 428 3.89 -8.96 -31.78
N ILE A 429 3.73 -7.64 -31.74
CA ILE A 429 4.19 -6.71 -32.75
C ILE A 429 5.71 -6.70 -32.87
N GLN A 430 6.41 -6.83 -31.74
CA GLN A 430 7.88 -6.83 -31.72
C GLN A 430 8.53 -8.21 -31.85
N ASN A 431 7.73 -9.28 -32.05
CA ASN A 431 8.19 -10.67 -32.09
C ASN A 431 8.94 -11.09 -30.83
N GLU A 432 8.50 -10.61 -29.66
CA GLU A 432 9.00 -11.03 -28.36
C GLU A 432 8.25 -12.25 -27.82
N PRO A 433 8.80 -12.98 -26.83
CA PRO A 433 8.08 -14.06 -26.16
C PRO A 433 6.74 -13.58 -25.58
N LEU A 434 5.69 -14.35 -25.79
CA LEU A 434 4.36 -14.01 -25.30
C LEU A 434 4.29 -14.19 -23.78
N ILE A 435 3.31 -13.53 -23.15
CA ILE A 435 3.03 -13.63 -21.72
C ILE A 435 2.66 -15.08 -21.30
N PRO A 436 2.72 -15.44 -20.00
CA PRO A 436 2.43 -16.79 -19.54
C PRO A 436 1.04 -17.30 -20.00
N SER A 437 1.03 -18.34 -20.84
CA SER A 437 -0.18 -18.81 -21.53
C SER A 437 -1.24 -19.45 -20.64
N HIS A 438 -0.89 -19.83 -19.39
CA HIS A 438 -1.82 -20.38 -18.42
C HIS A 438 -2.62 -19.29 -17.68
N LEU A 439 -2.26 -18.02 -17.84
CA LEU A 439 -2.97 -16.84 -17.35
C LEU A 439 -3.75 -16.21 -18.51
N SER A 440 -5.03 -15.95 -18.32
CA SER A 440 -5.91 -15.42 -19.36
C SER A 440 -6.22 -13.95 -19.09
N PHE A 441 -5.66 -13.06 -19.87
CA PHE A 441 -5.90 -11.62 -19.82
C PHE A 441 -6.69 -11.14 -21.03
N PHE A 442 -7.53 -10.13 -20.85
CA PHE A 442 -8.41 -9.60 -21.88
C PHE A 442 -8.23 -8.10 -22.01
N LEU A 443 -8.29 -7.60 -23.24
CA LEU A 443 -8.38 -6.16 -23.48
C LEU A 443 -9.73 -5.64 -22.96
N GLU A 444 -9.70 -4.51 -22.29
CA GLU A 444 -10.90 -3.83 -21.81
C GLU A 444 -11.22 -2.62 -22.68
N GLU A 445 -12.51 -2.29 -22.78
CA GLU A 445 -12.98 -1.12 -23.50
C GLU A 445 -13.09 0.09 -22.54
N ASN A 446 -11.95 0.51 -22.00
CA ASN A 446 -11.88 1.70 -21.17
C ASN A 446 -10.91 2.72 -21.76
N ASP A 447 -11.09 4.00 -21.41
CA ASP A 447 -10.31 5.11 -21.96
C ASP A 447 -8.81 5.03 -21.57
N ALA A 448 -8.49 4.40 -20.43
CA ALA A 448 -7.12 4.28 -19.96
C ALA A 448 -6.28 3.35 -20.84
N GLU A 449 -6.87 2.29 -21.36
CA GLU A 449 -6.22 1.29 -22.23
C GLU A 449 -6.37 1.61 -23.72
N ALA A 450 -7.47 2.27 -24.11
CA ALA A 450 -7.78 2.60 -25.50
C ALA A 450 -6.66 3.40 -26.18
N VAL A 451 -6.07 4.36 -25.49
CA VAL A 451 -4.93 5.19 -25.97
C VAL A 451 -3.77 4.31 -26.43
N TRP A 452 -3.41 3.31 -25.65
CA TRP A 452 -2.27 2.42 -25.91
C TRP A 452 -2.57 1.39 -26.98
N ARG A 453 -3.81 0.91 -27.04
CA ARG A 453 -4.28 0.04 -28.13
C ARG A 453 -4.23 0.77 -29.47
N SER A 454 -4.71 2.01 -29.54
CA SER A 454 -4.61 2.84 -30.74
C SER A 454 -3.16 3.09 -31.14
N LEU A 455 -2.28 3.38 -30.16
CA LEU A 455 -0.84 3.55 -30.42
C LEU A 455 -0.22 2.28 -31.04
N LEU A 456 -0.52 1.10 -30.52
CA LEU A 456 -0.04 -0.18 -31.04
C LEU A 456 -0.57 -0.48 -32.43
N ASN A 457 -1.80 -0.07 -32.76
CA ASN A 457 -2.38 -0.16 -34.09
C ASN A 457 -1.78 0.85 -35.11
N GLY A 458 -0.90 1.73 -34.65
CA GLY A 458 -0.30 2.78 -35.48
C GLY A 458 -1.23 3.95 -35.76
N GLU A 459 -2.31 4.08 -34.99
CA GLU A 459 -3.24 5.20 -35.07
C GLU A 459 -2.64 6.45 -34.40
N PRO A 460 -2.99 7.68 -34.82
CA PRO A 460 -2.53 8.88 -34.16
C PRO A 460 -3.14 9.00 -32.76
N LEU A 461 -2.33 9.44 -31.82
CA LEU A 461 -2.82 9.77 -30.49
C LEU A 461 -3.77 10.98 -30.54
N ALA A 462 -4.77 11.00 -29.68
CA ALA A 462 -5.66 12.15 -29.53
C ALA A 462 -4.85 13.42 -29.26
N HIS A 463 -5.24 14.53 -29.90
CA HIS A 463 -4.57 15.80 -29.72
C HIS A 463 -4.88 16.37 -28.34
N PHE A 464 -3.84 16.77 -27.59
CA PHE A 464 -4.01 17.44 -26.30
C PHE A 464 -4.23 18.94 -26.52
N ASP A 465 -5.34 19.45 -26.03
CA ASP A 465 -5.59 20.88 -25.86
C ASP A 465 -4.98 21.39 -24.53
N SER A 466 -5.20 22.67 -24.21
CA SER A 466 -4.61 23.31 -23.03
C SER A 466 -5.05 22.66 -21.71
N LEU A 467 -6.21 22.04 -21.64
CA LEU A 467 -6.78 21.45 -20.43
C LEU A 467 -6.73 19.92 -20.40
N SER A 468 -6.32 19.27 -21.48
CA SER A 468 -6.26 17.82 -21.58
C SER A 468 -5.35 17.22 -20.52
N LEU A 469 -5.85 16.18 -19.85
CA LEU A 469 -5.09 15.37 -18.87
C LEU A 469 -5.00 13.93 -19.38
N PRO A 470 -3.91 13.20 -19.07
CA PRO A 470 -3.76 11.81 -19.50
C PRO A 470 -4.72 10.90 -18.74
N ASN A 471 -5.32 9.92 -19.43
CA ASN A 471 -6.08 8.86 -18.79
C ASN A 471 -5.18 7.78 -18.16
N SER A 472 -3.97 7.63 -18.67
CA SER A 472 -2.93 6.71 -18.20
C SER A 472 -1.60 7.06 -18.86
N TRP A 473 -0.51 6.41 -18.43
CA TRP A 473 0.84 6.56 -18.99
C TRP A 473 1.62 5.26 -18.89
N MET A 474 2.61 5.08 -19.78
CA MET A 474 3.56 3.98 -19.74
C MET A 474 4.92 4.48 -19.24
N VAL A 475 5.62 3.60 -18.51
CA VAL A 475 6.94 3.87 -17.95
C VAL A 475 8.00 2.87 -18.41
N ASP A 476 7.58 1.70 -18.93
CA ASP A 476 8.48 0.68 -19.44
C ASP A 476 9.14 1.16 -20.76
N PRO A 477 10.50 1.12 -20.83
CA PRO A 477 11.24 1.49 -22.04
C PRO A 477 10.83 0.79 -23.32
N ALA A 478 10.23 -0.39 -23.24
CA ALA A 478 9.74 -1.14 -24.40
C ALA A 478 8.63 -0.40 -25.20
N TRP A 479 7.97 0.58 -24.59
CA TRP A 479 6.97 1.42 -25.24
C TRP A 479 7.57 2.64 -25.97
N ARG A 480 8.85 2.96 -25.73
CA ARG A 480 9.54 4.11 -26.33
C ARG A 480 9.47 4.15 -27.86
N PRO A 481 9.72 3.06 -28.62
CA PRO A 481 9.69 3.10 -30.09
C PRO A 481 8.32 3.49 -30.67
N PHE A 482 7.24 3.10 -30.01
CA PHE A 482 5.88 3.43 -30.45
C PHE A 482 5.59 4.93 -30.23
N LEU A 483 5.99 5.48 -29.10
CA LEU A 483 5.85 6.91 -28.80
C LEU A 483 6.70 7.77 -29.72
N PHE A 484 7.93 7.36 -30.03
CA PHE A 484 8.76 8.04 -31.04
C PHE A 484 8.10 8.05 -32.41
N THR A 485 7.57 6.94 -32.85
CA THR A 485 6.86 6.85 -34.14
C THR A 485 5.62 7.77 -34.13
N ALA A 486 4.88 7.83 -33.06
CA ALA A 486 3.73 8.74 -32.93
C ALA A 486 4.15 10.22 -32.98
N MET A 487 5.26 10.58 -32.32
CA MET A 487 5.84 11.92 -32.33
C MET A 487 6.26 12.35 -33.74
N GLU A 488 6.88 11.46 -34.50
CA GLU A 488 7.31 11.77 -35.89
C GLU A 488 6.13 11.95 -36.86
N ARG A 489 5.05 11.18 -36.63
CA ARG A 489 3.83 11.22 -37.49
C ARG A 489 2.95 12.43 -37.21
N SER A 490 2.91 12.92 -35.99
CA SER A 490 2.02 13.99 -35.50
C SER A 490 2.82 15.10 -34.83
N ARG A 491 3.59 15.85 -35.62
CA ARG A 491 4.52 16.89 -35.13
C ARG A 491 3.85 18.10 -34.49
N ASP A 492 2.58 18.30 -34.76
CA ASP A 492 1.71 19.35 -34.21
C ASP A 492 0.95 18.93 -32.94
N ASN A 493 1.03 17.65 -32.57
CA ASN A 493 0.39 17.11 -31.38
C ASN A 493 1.37 17.05 -30.19
N PRO A 494 1.13 17.73 -29.06
CA PRO A 494 2.02 17.68 -27.89
C PRO A 494 1.94 16.34 -27.12
N ALA A 495 0.84 15.54 -27.28
CA ALA A 495 0.60 14.35 -26.50
C ALA A 495 1.74 13.30 -26.54
N PRO A 496 2.29 12.90 -27.73
CA PRO A 496 3.41 11.96 -27.76
C PRO A 496 4.64 12.42 -26.99
N LEU A 497 4.95 13.73 -27.03
CA LEU A 497 6.08 14.32 -26.31
C LEU A 497 5.84 14.30 -24.79
N ILE A 498 4.60 14.52 -24.35
CA ILE A 498 4.23 14.49 -22.95
C ILE A 498 4.35 13.06 -22.40
N TYR A 499 3.81 12.08 -23.08
CA TYR A 499 3.91 10.67 -22.68
C TYR A 499 5.37 10.16 -22.68
N LEU A 500 6.13 10.53 -23.73
CA LEU A 500 7.55 10.16 -23.80
C LEU A 500 8.34 10.80 -22.64
N GLY A 501 8.07 12.06 -22.31
CA GLY A 501 8.71 12.73 -21.17
C GLY A 501 8.42 12.03 -19.83
N VAL A 502 7.19 11.53 -19.63
CA VAL A 502 6.84 10.75 -18.43
C VAL A 502 7.62 9.43 -18.38
N LEU A 503 7.71 8.72 -19.52
CA LEU A 503 8.50 7.49 -19.64
C LEU A 503 10.00 7.75 -19.37
N GLU A 504 10.56 8.79 -19.97
CA GLU A 504 11.98 9.12 -19.78
C GLU A 504 12.30 9.56 -18.35
N TYR A 505 11.36 10.22 -17.67
CA TYR A 505 11.53 10.59 -16.26
C TYR A 505 11.61 9.37 -15.34
N GLU A 506 10.76 8.35 -15.53
CA GLU A 506 10.89 7.08 -14.80
C GLU A 506 12.26 6.45 -15.04
N ASN A 507 12.73 6.48 -16.29
CA ASN A 507 14.03 5.92 -16.69
C ASN A 507 15.22 6.84 -16.34
N GLN A 508 15.02 7.80 -15.44
CA GLN A 508 16.03 8.72 -14.90
C GLN A 508 16.71 9.62 -15.93
N GLN A 509 16.10 9.76 -17.13
CA GLN A 509 16.54 10.69 -18.17
C GLN A 509 15.89 12.07 -17.95
N TYR A 510 16.14 12.68 -16.78
CA TYR A 510 15.41 13.85 -16.29
C TYR A 510 15.53 15.06 -17.20
N ASP A 511 16.72 15.32 -17.77
CA ASP A 511 16.94 16.46 -18.66
C ASP A 511 16.21 16.26 -19.99
N LEU A 512 16.26 15.04 -20.55
CA LEU A 512 15.50 14.69 -21.76
C LEU A 512 14.00 14.84 -21.52
N ALA A 513 13.49 14.39 -20.37
CA ALA A 513 12.07 14.55 -20.02
C ALA A 513 11.67 16.03 -20.03
N CYS A 514 12.47 16.89 -19.39
CA CYS A 514 12.25 18.34 -19.36
C CYS A 514 12.32 18.95 -20.79
N GLU A 515 13.25 18.53 -21.64
CA GLU A 515 13.32 18.96 -23.04
C GLU A 515 12.05 18.59 -23.82
N LEU A 516 11.57 17.37 -23.65
CA LEU A 516 10.35 16.88 -24.31
C LEU A 516 9.12 17.69 -23.88
N TRP A 517 8.95 17.95 -22.60
CA TRP A 517 7.84 18.77 -22.09
C TRP A 517 7.94 20.23 -22.52
N ASN A 518 9.16 20.81 -22.59
CA ASN A 518 9.37 22.15 -23.17
C ASN A 518 9.00 22.19 -24.66
N LYS A 519 9.39 21.17 -25.45
CA LYS A 519 9.00 21.07 -26.87
C LYS A 519 7.47 20.93 -27.00
N ALA A 520 6.82 20.13 -26.15
CA ALA A 520 5.37 20.04 -26.11
C ALA A 520 4.71 21.41 -25.90
N ASN A 521 5.18 22.19 -24.92
CA ASN A 521 4.69 23.53 -24.66
C ASN A 521 4.95 24.54 -25.78
N GLN A 522 6.03 24.36 -26.58
CA GLN A 522 6.29 25.19 -27.76
C GLN A 522 5.30 24.91 -28.90
N ILE A 523 4.83 23.67 -29.03
CA ILE A 523 3.79 23.29 -29.98
C ILE A 523 2.45 23.86 -29.49
N TYR A 524 2.06 23.53 -28.28
CA TYR A 524 0.83 24.00 -27.65
C TYR A 524 0.93 23.92 -26.13
N PRO A 525 0.80 25.06 -25.40
CA PRO A 525 0.85 25.06 -23.95
C PRO A 525 -0.28 24.22 -23.34
N THR A 526 0.10 23.24 -22.54
CA THR A 526 -0.85 22.35 -21.86
C THR A 526 -0.62 22.38 -20.35
N VAL A 527 -1.70 22.25 -19.57
CA VAL A 527 -1.61 22.16 -18.10
C VAL A 527 -0.68 21.02 -17.68
N ILE A 528 -0.80 19.86 -18.34
CA ILE A 528 -0.03 18.68 -17.95
C ILE A 528 1.49 18.84 -18.21
N ALA A 529 1.91 19.42 -19.34
CA ALA A 529 3.33 19.62 -19.61
C ALA A 529 3.95 20.66 -18.68
N LEU A 530 3.22 21.76 -18.41
CA LEU A 530 3.64 22.80 -17.46
C LEU A 530 3.74 22.26 -16.04
N ARG A 531 2.76 21.43 -15.62
CA ARG A 531 2.77 20.75 -14.32
C ARG A 531 3.96 19.78 -14.23
N CYS A 532 4.24 18.98 -15.25
CA CYS A 532 5.40 18.09 -15.26
C CYS A 532 6.72 18.84 -15.09
N LEU A 533 6.90 19.98 -15.78
CA LEU A 533 8.05 20.86 -15.61
C LEU A 533 8.13 21.43 -14.18
N ALA A 534 7.00 21.89 -13.62
CA ALA A 534 6.94 22.37 -12.25
C ALA A 534 7.36 21.28 -11.25
N THR A 535 6.83 20.08 -11.40
CA THR A 535 7.17 18.95 -10.54
C THR A 535 8.64 18.55 -10.67
N ALA A 536 9.20 18.49 -11.88
CA ALA A 536 10.61 18.19 -12.09
C ALA A 536 11.52 19.22 -11.43
N CYS A 537 11.18 20.53 -11.48
CA CYS A 537 11.91 21.59 -10.77
C CYS A 537 11.78 21.43 -9.25
N SER A 538 10.57 21.15 -8.74
CA SER A 538 10.33 20.96 -7.31
C SER A 538 11.15 19.79 -6.77
N ARG A 539 11.23 18.67 -7.52
CA ARG A 539 12.04 17.49 -7.16
C ARG A 539 13.55 17.75 -7.16
N LYS A 540 14.00 18.81 -7.80
CA LYS A 540 15.38 19.34 -7.73
C LYS A 540 15.51 20.47 -6.69
N LEU A 541 14.52 20.66 -5.81
CA LEU A 541 14.46 21.74 -4.81
C LEU A 541 14.53 23.16 -5.41
N GLN A 542 14.18 23.30 -6.68
CA GLN A 542 14.15 24.59 -7.41
C GLN A 542 12.75 25.21 -7.31
N ILE A 543 12.31 25.54 -6.09
CA ILE A 543 10.92 25.92 -5.80
C ILE A 543 10.47 27.17 -6.56
N ASP A 544 11.33 28.18 -6.67
CA ASP A 544 10.99 29.41 -7.43
C ASP A 544 10.74 29.11 -8.92
N GLN A 545 11.56 28.25 -9.52
CA GLN A 545 11.35 27.84 -10.91
C GLN A 545 10.12 26.96 -11.07
N ALA A 546 9.84 26.07 -10.10
CA ALA A 546 8.62 25.28 -10.08
C ALA A 546 7.38 26.17 -10.04
N LEU A 547 7.38 27.24 -9.24
CA LEU A 547 6.30 28.22 -9.16
C LEU A 547 6.11 28.98 -10.48
N VAL A 548 7.17 29.28 -11.24
CA VAL A 548 7.02 29.91 -12.57
C VAL A 548 6.17 29.04 -13.50
N TRP A 549 6.45 27.73 -13.54
CA TRP A 549 5.69 26.79 -14.36
C TRP A 549 4.28 26.55 -13.82
N MET A 550 4.14 26.37 -12.50
CA MET A 550 2.84 26.07 -11.89
C MET A 550 1.86 27.26 -11.99
N ARG A 551 2.34 28.51 -11.87
CA ARG A 551 1.50 29.70 -12.14
C ARG A 551 0.94 29.72 -13.55
N GLN A 552 1.76 29.30 -14.55
CA GLN A 552 1.28 29.19 -15.93
C GLN A 552 0.22 28.07 -16.07
N ALA A 553 0.48 26.90 -15.48
CA ALA A 553 -0.49 25.79 -15.48
C ALA A 553 -1.81 26.21 -14.84
N PHE A 554 -1.78 26.81 -13.66
CA PHE A 554 -2.95 27.28 -12.95
C PHE A 554 -3.72 28.35 -13.74
N LYS A 555 -3.01 29.27 -14.38
CA LYS A 555 -3.62 30.31 -15.24
C LYS A 555 -4.38 29.72 -16.44
N LEU A 556 -3.88 28.65 -17.05
CA LEU A 556 -4.63 27.95 -18.12
C LEU A 556 -5.95 27.39 -17.63
N GLN A 557 -6.03 27.00 -16.36
CA GLN A 557 -7.23 26.44 -15.72
C GLN A 557 -8.07 27.48 -14.95
N GLU A 558 -7.75 28.78 -15.01
CA GLU A 558 -8.39 29.81 -14.18
C GLU A 558 -9.93 29.79 -14.22
N LYS A 559 -10.52 29.43 -15.37
CA LYS A 559 -11.98 29.32 -15.54
C LYS A 559 -12.55 27.96 -15.11
N HIS A 560 -11.74 26.92 -15.10
CA HIS A 560 -12.12 25.55 -14.78
C HIS A 560 -11.02 24.88 -13.97
N PRO A 561 -10.72 25.38 -12.75
CA PRO A 561 -9.66 24.82 -11.93
C PRO A 561 -10.00 23.39 -11.52
N THR A 562 -8.96 22.57 -11.38
CA THR A 562 -9.06 21.22 -10.83
C THR A 562 -8.46 21.19 -9.43
N VAL A 563 -9.01 20.33 -8.56
CA VAL A 563 -8.52 20.18 -7.18
C VAL A 563 -7.02 19.83 -7.18
N GLN A 564 -6.60 18.93 -8.06
CA GLN A 564 -5.23 18.41 -8.11
C GLN A 564 -4.22 19.54 -8.38
N ILE A 565 -4.45 20.35 -9.42
CA ILE A 565 -3.55 21.45 -9.77
C ILE A 565 -3.61 22.56 -8.70
N ALA A 566 -4.78 22.84 -8.16
CA ALA A 566 -4.92 23.83 -7.09
C ALA A 566 -4.15 23.39 -5.82
N CYS A 567 -4.28 22.12 -5.44
CA CYS A 567 -3.59 21.55 -4.29
C CYS A 567 -2.07 21.59 -4.46
N GLU A 568 -1.54 21.12 -5.61
CA GLU A 568 -0.10 21.18 -5.89
C GLU A 568 0.44 22.61 -5.93
N PHE A 569 -0.35 23.56 -6.45
CA PHE A 569 0.07 24.96 -6.48
C PHE A 569 0.11 25.57 -5.07
N LEU A 570 -0.91 25.36 -4.25
CA LEU A 570 -0.93 25.83 -2.87
C LEU A 570 0.21 25.20 -2.05
N SER A 571 0.50 23.92 -2.26
CA SER A 571 1.62 23.23 -1.60
C SER A 571 2.97 23.85 -1.97
N LEU A 572 3.21 24.16 -3.25
CA LEU A 572 4.43 24.85 -3.68
C LEU A 572 4.55 26.26 -3.08
N LEU A 573 3.46 27.01 -3.01
CA LEU A 573 3.41 28.32 -2.37
C LEU A 573 3.68 28.21 -0.86
N SER A 574 3.17 27.18 -0.20
CA SER A 574 3.44 26.89 1.21
C SER A 574 4.94 26.62 1.45
N GLN A 575 5.57 25.80 0.61
CA GLN A 575 7.02 25.52 0.65
C GLN A 575 7.83 26.80 0.47
N ALA A 576 7.40 27.68 -0.43
CA ALA A 576 8.03 29.00 -0.64
C ALA A 576 7.67 30.04 0.43
N LYS A 577 6.77 29.71 1.37
CA LYS A 577 6.26 30.60 2.41
C LYS A 577 5.48 31.82 1.87
N TYR A 578 4.88 31.69 0.68
CA TYR A 578 4.05 32.76 0.06
C TYR A 578 2.61 32.72 0.57
N TYR A 579 2.42 32.74 1.88
CA TYR A 579 1.14 32.53 2.55
C TYR A 579 0.05 33.53 2.15
N SER A 580 0.42 34.82 1.92
CA SER A 580 -0.53 35.83 1.45
C SER A 580 -1.06 35.53 0.04
N GLU A 581 -0.21 35.04 -0.87
CA GLU A 581 -0.62 34.61 -2.21
C GLU A 581 -1.51 33.38 -2.15
N MET A 582 -1.17 32.40 -1.28
CA MET A 582 -2.03 31.22 -1.03
C MET A 582 -3.45 31.65 -0.65
N TRP A 583 -3.56 32.59 0.28
CA TRP A 583 -4.86 33.06 0.76
C TRP A 583 -5.64 33.77 -0.33
N GLN A 584 -5.01 34.63 -1.13
CA GLN A 584 -5.63 35.28 -2.27
C GLN A 584 -6.18 34.28 -3.29
N ILE A 585 -5.38 33.28 -3.65
CA ILE A 585 -5.80 32.22 -4.59
C ILE A 585 -6.97 31.44 -4.00
N TYR A 586 -6.89 31.01 -2.74
CA TYR A 586 -7.95 30.26 -2.06
C TYR A 586 -9.29 30.99 -2.13
N GLN A 587 -9.31 32.31 -1.94
CA GLN A 587 -10.52 33.14 -2.03
C GLN A 587 -11.14 33.19 -3.43
N THR A 588 -10.38 32.86 -4.49
CA THR A 588 -10.86 32.81 -5.88
C THR A 588 -11.34 31.45 -6.31
N LEU A 589 -11.02 30.38 -5.54
CA LEU A 589 -11.40 29.03 -5.90
C LEU A 589 -12.91 28.83 -5.80
N PRO A 590 -13.51 28.06 -6.72
CA PRO A 590 -14.89 27.59 -6.59
C PRO A 590 -15.10 26.81 -5.29
N ALA A 591 -16.27 26.93 -4.69
CA ALA A 591 -16.58 26.34 -3.38
C ALA A 591 -16.33 24.81 -3.31
N ASN A 592 -16.62 24.09 -4.38
CA ASN A 592 -16.38 22.64 -4.45
C ASN A 592 -14.88 22.27 -4.43
N ILE A 593 -13.98 23.18 -4.81
CA ILE A 593 -12.53 23.02 -4.74
C ILE A 593 -12.01 23.57 -3.40
N ALA A 594 -12.41 24.79 -3.03
CA ALA A 594 -11.99 25.40 -1.77
C ALA A 594 -12.34 24.56 -0.53
N ASN A 595 -13.41 23.75 -0.58
CA ASN A 595 -13.82 22.85 0.49
C ASN A 595 -13.25 21.44 0.37
N ASP A 596 -12.37 21.17 -0.60
CA ASP A 596 -11.66 19.90 -0.66
C ASP A 596 -10.72 19.74 0.54
N GLU A 597 -10.71 18.56 1.14
CA GLU A 597 -10.00 18.31 2.40
C GLU A 597 -8.48 18.57 2.28
N ARG A 598 -7.86 18.18 1.17
CA ARG A 598 -6.42 18.44 0.95
C ARG A 598 -6.12 19.93 0.81
N ILE A 599 -7.01 20.68 0.17
CA ILE A 599 -6.93 22.16 0.10
C ILE A 599 -7.05 22.77 1.51
N LEU A 600 -8.00 22.30 2.32
CA LEU A 600 -8.18 22.79 3.70
C LEU A 600 -6.93 22.53 4.56
N ILE A 601 -6.32 21.36 4.47
CA ILE A 601 -5.08 21.00 5.18
C ILE A 601 -3.94 21.94 4.77
N GLU A 602 -3.73 22.14 3.47
CA GLU A 602 -2.68 23.07 2.97
C GLU A 602 -2.93 24.51 3.46
N MET A 603 -4.17 24.96 3.44
CA MET A 603 -4.53 26.31 3.89
C MET A 603 -4.36 26.56 5.38
N CYS A 604 -4.34 25.51 6.22
CA CYS A 604 -4.06 25.64 7.65
C CYS A 604 -2.67 26.23 7.92
N SER A 605 -1.66 25.89 7.08
CA SER A 605 -0.32 26.50 7.17
C SER A 605 -0.36 28.02 6.94
N ALA A 606 -1.06 28.47 5.90
CA ALA A 606 -1.23 29.90 5.62
C ALA A 606 -2.06 30.59 6.72
N ALA A 607 -3.12 29.96 7.21
CA ALA A 607 -3.95 30.49 8.28
C ALA A 607 -3.17 30.70 9.59
N LEU A 608 -2.27 29.78 9.93
CA LEU A 608 -1.39 29.89 11.10
C LEU A 608 -0.45 31.10 10.98
N GLU A 609 0.19 31.28 9.82
CA GLU A 609 1.15 32.36 9.62
C GLU A 609 0.49 33.73 9.46
N LEU A 610 -0.71 33.79 8.89
CA LEU A 610 -1.48 35.03 8.73
C LEU A 610 -2.37 35.37 9.94
N GLY A 611 -2.48 34.47 10.93
CA GLY A 611 -3.23 34.69 12.16
C GLY A 611 -4.77 34.55 12.01
N TYR A 612 -5.22 33.71 11.08
CA TYR A 612 -6.65 33.44 10.86
C TYR A 612 -7.17 32.37 11.83
N GLU A 613 -7.31 32.72 13.11
CA GLU A 613 -7.65 31.80 14.20
C GLU A 613 -8.99 31.09 13.99
N GLU A 614 -10.02 31.80 13.48
CA GLU A 614 -11.34 31.21 13.23
C GLU A 614 -11.30 30.07 12.20
N PHE A 615 -10.43 30.21 11.17
CA PHE A 615 -10.23 29.16 10.17
C PHE A 615 -9.61 27.91 10.80
N LEU A 616 -8.57 28.09 11.62
CA LEU A 616 -7.88 26.98 12.31
C LEU A 616 -8.81 26.25 13.28
N GLU A 617 -9.58 27.00 14.10
CA GLU A 617 -10.50 26.38 15.06
C GLU A 617 -11.58 25.54 14.36
N LYS A 618 -12.07 25.97 13.20
CA LYS A 618 -12.98 25.19 12.37
C LYS A 618 -12.30 23.94 11.79
N ALA A 619 -11.07 24.07 11.28
CA ALA A 619 -10.32 22.96 10.72
C ALA A 619 -10.04 21.85 11.76
N TYR A 620 -9.76 22.22 13.01
CA TYR A 620 -9.53 21.23 14.08
C TYR A 620 -10.76 20.39 14.44
N GLN A 621 -11.97 20.85 14.06
CA GLN A 621 -13.22 20.11 14.27
C GLN A 621 -13.64 19.33 13.02
N TYR A 622 -12.92 19.48 11.90
CA TYR A 622 -13.28 18.83 10.66
C TYR A 622 -12.85 17.33 10.68
N PRO A 623 -13.74 16.40 10.31
CA PRO A 623 -13.45 14.97 10.31
C PRO A 623 -12.76 14.55 9.00
N PHE A 624 -11.49 14.88 8.85
CA PHE A 624 -10.74 14.58 7.63
C PHE A 624 -10.73 13.07 7.29
N ALA A 625 -11.05 12.74 6.02
CA ALA A 625 -10.95 11.41 5.47
C ALA A 625 -9.55 11.11 4.90
N VAL A 626 -8.87 12.15 4.41
CA VAL A 626 -7.68 12.04 3.55
C VAL A 626 -6.34 12.27 4.27
N ILE A 627 -6.30 12.12 5.59
CA ILE A 627 -5.03 12.11 6.33
C ILE A 627 -4.20 10.91 5.87
N ARG A 628 -2.91 11.14 5.61
CA ARG A 628 -1.95 10.10 5.20
C ARG A 628 -1.26 9.48 6.41
N GLU A 629 -0.84 8.24 6.26
CA GLU A 629 0.02 7.61 7.27
C GLU A 629 1.28 8.44 7.49
N GLY A 630 1.62 8.67 8.77
CA GLY A 630 2.77 9.49 9.15
C GLY A 630 2.58 11.00 8.97
N GLU A 631 1.46 11.49 8.42
CA GLU A 631 1.22 12.92 8.23
C GLU A 631 0.91 13.61 9.56
N ASN A 632 1.86 14.41 10.05
CA ASN A 632 1.74 15.14 11.32
C ASN A 632 1.40 16.63 11.15
N GLN A 633 1.20 17.10 9.90
CA GLN A 633 1.03 18.54 9.58
C GLN A 633 -0.03 19.22 10.45
N MET A 634 -1.21 18.63 10.58
CA MET A 634 -2.31 19.23 11.37
C MET A 634 -2.00 19.29 12.86
N CYS A 635 -1.34 18.27 13.42
CA CYS A 635 -0.87 18.28 14.81
C CYS A 635 0.18 19.36 15.04
N GLU A 636 1.15 19.49 14.15
CA GLU A 636 2.20 20.51 14.21
C GLU A 636 1.65 21.92 14.13
N ILE A 637 0.67 22.17 13.25
CA ILE A 637 -0.02 23.43 13.14
C ILE A 637 -0.77 23.72 14.46
N TRP A 638 -1.44 22.73 15.03
CA TRP A 638 -2.15 22.88 16.30
C TRP A 638 -1.21 23.22 17.46
N PHE A 639 -0.09 22.48 17.61
CA PHE A 639 0.89 22.76 18.67
C PHE A 639 1.47 24.16 18.55
N ARG A 640 1.87 24.60 17.35
CA ARG A 640 2.37 25.96 17.08
C ARG A 640 1.30 27.01 17.37
N HIS A 641 0.05 26.73 17.03
CA HIS A 641 -1.06 27.65 17.32
C HIS A 641 -1.27 27.79 18.84
N GLN A 642 -1.28 26.69 19.60
CA GLN A 642 -1.38 26.76 21.07
C GLN A 642 -0.17 27.51 21.69
N ALA A 643 1.05 27.27 21.21
CA ALA A 643 2.25 27.99 21.67
C ALA A 643 2.10 29.51 21.44
N ARG A 644 1.65 29.94 20.26
CA ARG A 644 1.40 31.35 19.96
C ARG A 644 0.28 31.95 20.84
N LYS A 645 -0.79 31.19 21.12
CA LYS A 645 -1.87 31.62 22.03
C LYS A 645 -1.35 31.77 23.47
N GLN A 646 -0.55 30.83 23.94
CA GLN A 646 0.03 30.89 25.29
C GLN A 646 1.07 32.02 25.42
N ALA A 647 1.93 32.22 24.42
CA ALA A 647 2.88 33.31 24.39
C ALA A 647 2.20 34.69 24.55
N ARG A 648 1.09 34.93 23.82
CA ARG A 648 0.30 36.15 23.92
C ARG A 648 -0.34 36.33 25.32
N LYS A 649 -0.78 35.23 25.96
CA LYS A 649 -1.40 35.28 27.31
C LYS A 649 -0.39 35.55 28.42
N THR A 650 0.85 35.05 28.26
CA THR A 650 1.89 35.07 29.31
C THR A 650 3.00 36.09 29.03
N ASP A 651 2.89 36.84 27.94
CA ASP A 651 3.91 37.79 27.45
C ASP A 651 5.32 37.15 27.30
N ARG A 652 5.34 35.86 26.95
CA ARG A 652 6.59 35.10 26.68
C ARG A 652 6.97 35.22 25.20
N THR A 653 8.28 35.27 24.96
CA THR A 653 8.85 35.35 23.60
C THR A 653 9.58 34.10 23.16
N ASP A 654 9.79 33.16 24.06
CA ASP A 654 10.52 31.89 23.85
C ASP A 654 9.59 30.82 23.26
N LEU A 655 9.12 31.05 22.04
CA LEU A 655 8.13 30.19 21.34
C LEU A 655 8.57 28.72 21.23
N ASP A 656 9.86 28.44 20.99
CA ASP A 656 10.36 27.07 20.85
C ASP A 656 10.28 26.32 22.18
N VAL A 657 10.56 26.98 23.31
CA VAL A 657 10.42 26.37 24.64
C VAL A 657 8.95 26.10 24.94
N LEU A 658 8.07 27.09 24.67
CA LEU A 658 6.63 26.93 24.81
C LEU A 658 6.08 25.78 23.96
N LEU A 659 6.56 25.67 22.74
CA LEU A 659 6.16 24.59 21.82
C LEU A 659 6.50 23.21 22.42
N GLN A 660 7.69 23.04 22.98
CA GLN A 660 8.08 21.78 23.63
C GLN A 660 7.27 21.52 24.91
N GLU A 661 7.02 22.55 25.72
CA GLU A 661 6.17 22.44 26.91
C GLU A 661 4.76 21.92 26.53
N ILE A 662 4.17 22.50 25.48
CA ILE A 662 2.82 22.12 25.01
C ILE A 662 2.81 20.72 24.42
N ARG A 663 3.80 20.33 23.62
CA ARG A 663 3.91 18.95 23.11
C ARG A 663 3.96 17.90 24.23
N CYS A 664 4.57 18.25 25.37
CA CYS A 664 4.64 17.36 26.54
C CYS A 664 3.36 17.33 27.37
N THR A 665 2.56 18.41 27.38
CA THR A 665 1.46 18.62 28.35
C THR A 665 0.07 18.57 27.72
N GLU A 666 -0.05 18.85 26.42
CA GLU A 666 -1.34 18.93 25.74
C GLU A 666 -1.47 17.86 24.65
N THR A 667 -2.71 17.45 24.39
CA THR A 667 -3.05 16.49 23.33
C THR A 667 -3.88 17.18 22.26
N PRO A 668 -3.55 17.04 20.96
CA PRO A 668 -4.37 17.59 19.89
C PRO A 668 -5.79 17.02 19.91
N PRO A 669 -6.77 17.74 19.33
CA PRO A 669 -8.11 17.20 19.11
C PRO A 669 -8.09 15.87 18.35
N GLN A 670 -8.97 14.96 18.75
CA GLN A 670 -9.03 13.61 18.15
C GLN A 670 -9.15 13.64 16.62
N ASN A 671 -9.92 14.58 16.06
CA ASN A 671 -10.13 14.68 14.61
C ASN A 671 -8.86 14.91 13.78
N ILE A 672 -7.76 15.34 14.42
CA ILE A 672 -6.50 15.65 13.76
C ILE A 672 -5.31 14.87 14.34
N ASP A 673 -5.48 14.12 15.43
CA ASP A 673 -4.40 13.35 16.05
C ASP A 673 -4.29 11.96 15.41
N PHE A 674 -3.44 11.85 14.40
CA PHE A 674 -3.10 10.62 13.70
C PHE A 674 -1.62 10.24 13.86
N ARG A 675 -0.96 10.76 14.89
CA ARG A 675 0.46 10.50 15.14
C ARG A 675 0.70 9.03 15.46
N LEU A 676 1.64 8.42 14.76
CA LEU A 676 2.07 7.04 14.97
C LEU A 676 3.07 6.92 16.12
N VAL A 677 3.77 8.00 16.42
CA VAL A 677 4.83 8.07 17.45
C VAL A 677 4.70 9.35 18.25
N GLN A 678 5.45 9.46 19.34
CA GLN A 678 5.52 10.70 20.11
C GLN A 678 6.30 11.74 19.29
N ALA A 679 5.69 12.90 19.06
CA ALA A 679 6.37 14.05 18.46
C ALA A 679 7.36 14.70 19.42
#